data_4567b1130970610961bd75cf680d4277
#
_entry.id   4567b1130970610961bd75cf680d4277
#
_cell.length_a   1.000
_cell.length_b   1.000
_cell.length_c   1.000
_cell.angle_alpha   90.00
_cell.angle_beta   90.00
_cell.angle_gamma   90.00
#
_symmetry.space_group_name_H-M   'P 1'
#
loop_
_entity.id
_entity.type
_entity.pdbx_description
1 polymer ?
#
loop_
_entity_poly.entity_id
_entity_poly.type
_entity_poly.pdbx_seq_one_letter_code
_entity_poly.pdbx_strand_id
1 'polypeptide(L)'
;MTASNHLLFELGCEELPPKSLKKLSQALLDNILAGLKEADLTYNQARAYATPRRLAVLIDDLQSFQADKIVEKRGPAVQAAFGPDGAPSKAAQGFAASCGATFEQLERLETDKGTWLIFKQAVKGQATADLIPDIIRKSLSNLPIAKRMRWGNFDAEFARPVHWAVLLFGEQVIATDILGVNTGRNSRGHRFHAPQDLNIASPHDYVDTLLQQGKVIADFEQRMIRIRDAANQAAANVGGMAHIEDDLLEEVAALNEWPVPVVGNFDARFLELPMEVLITTMQSNQKYFPVKNDQGGLLPHFITFANIESSNPASIQHGNERVVLPRLADAEFFWKQDRKQSLADRVESLASIVFQKDLGTLLEKTERVAKLAALIAGQLQADVELAKRAALLAKTDLMTNMVGEFANLQGIMGRYYALADGEHAEVALAQEEHYFPKQSGGATPSGKIGQILSLAEKIDTLAGIFSAGLIPTGDKDPYALRRATLGILRVLIENGIALDVVELLDAALDQFSHSFNKGETRQRVVDFIFDRLKGYCLDQGYSSDEFEAVLAVNPTRPLDFMLRIRAVQTFRQLPEAESLAAANKRIINILKKSEHAIPETIGTLVEAAEKNLLAAAEASDTEILPLLAEQNYQLALNRLAQLRDTVDAFFDNVMVNTDDVALRNSRLALLAMLSNQFLKIADISKLQS
;
A
#
# COMPACT_ATOMS: atom_id res chain seq x y z
N MET A 1 -21.26 -18.55 -35.35
CA MET A 1 -21.23 -18.16 -33.92
C MET A 1 -20.90 -19.39 -33.14
N THR A 2 -19.84 -19.42 -32.35
CA THR A 2 -19.54 -20.50 -31.43
C THR A 2 -20.67 -20.58 -30.41
N ALA A 3 -21.21 -21.79 -30.15
CA ALA A 3 -22.25 -21.96 -29.14
C ALA A 3 -21.70 -21.54 -27.77
N SER A 4 -22.47 -20.74 -27.05
CA SER A 4 -22.13 -20.27 -25.68
C SER A 4 -23.29 -20.58 -24.74
N ASN A 5 -22.98 -20.72 -23.48
CA ASN A 5 -23.93 -20.88 -22.39
C ASN A 5 -23.50 -20.10 -21.14
N HIS A 6 -24.42 -19.90 -20.21
CA HIS A 6 -24.10 -19.28 -18.93
C HIS A 6 -23.64 -20.36 -17.94
N LEU A 7 -22.60 -20.01 -17.14
CA LEU A 7 -22.11 -20.88 -16.08
C LEU A 7 -22.51 -20.32 -14.72
N LEU A 8 -23.07 -21.15 -13.87
CA LEU A 8 -23.24 -20.87 -12.45
C LEU A 8 -22.49 -21.91 -11.63
N PHE A 9 -21.61 -21.45 -10.75
CA PHE A 9 -21.07 -22.25 -9.65
C PHE A 9 -21.43 -21.62 -8.31
N GLU A 10 -22.00 -22.39 -7.39
CA GLU A 10 -22.21 -22.00 -5.99
C GLU A 10 -21.64 -23.08 -5.07
N LEU A 11 -20.90 -22.67 -4.06
CA LEU A 11 -20.46 -23.49 -2.95
C LEU A 11 -21.15 -23.01 -1.66
N GLY A 12 -21.99 -23.84 -1.07
CA GLY A 12 -22.68 -23.55 0.18
C GLY A 12 -22.02 -24.21 1.39
N CYS A 13 -21.84 -23.46 2.46
CA CYS A 13 -21.09 -23.89 3.65
C CYS A 13 -21.69 -23.31 4.95
N GLU A 14 -21.08 -23.62 6.08
CA GLU A 14 -21.30 -22.84 7.33
C GLU A 14 -20.65 -21.47 7.23
N GLU A 15 -20.95 -20.58 8.22
CA GLU A 15 -20.60 -19.16 8.17
C GLU A 15 -19.11 -18.94 7.99
N LEU A 16 -18.73 -18.35 6.85
CA LEU A 16 -17.37 -17.96 6.48
C LEU A 16 -16.87 -16.82 7.38
N PRO A 17 -15.54 -16.71 7.61
CA PRO A 17 -14.99 -15.62 8.40
C PRO A 17 -15.32 -14.27 7.75
N PRO A 18 -16.01 -13.34 8.45
CA PRO A 18 -16.53 -12.10 7.84
C PRO A 18 -15.44 -11.25 7.17
N LYS A 19 -14.31 -11.05 7.86
CA LYS A 19 -13.16 -10.26 7.35
C LYS A 19 -12.46 -10.86 6.13
N SER A 20 -12.76 -12.11 5.78
CA SER A 20 -12.18 -12.80 4.62
C SER A 20 -13.18 -12.98 3.48
N LEU A 21 -14.46 -12.74 3.71
CA LEU A 21 -15.53 -13.12 2.77
C LEU A 21 -15.35 -12.46 1.39
N LYS A 22 -15.17 -11.15 1.35
CA LYS A 22 -14.97 -10.39 0.10
C LYS A 22 -13.72 -10.85 -0.64
N LYS A 23 -12.61 -11.05 0.09
CA LYS A 23 -11.34 -11.54 -0.47
C LYS A 23 -11.48 -12.96 -1.04
N LEU A 24 -12.19 -13.86 -0.35
CA LEU A 24 -12.43 -15.22 -0.81
C LEU A 24 -13.32 -15.23 -2.05
N SER A 25 -14.35 -14.38 -2.09
CA SER A 25 -15.25 -14.22 -3.24
C SER A 25 -14.49 -13.76 -4.49
N GLN A 26 -13.70 -12.70 -4.38
CA GLN A 26 -12.91 -12.19 -5.48
C GLN A 26 -11.84 -13.20 -5.93
N ALA A 27 -11.13 -13.82 -5.01
CA ALA A 27 -10.14 -14.84 -5.34
C ALA A 27 -10.74 -16.06 -6.05
N LEU A 28 -11.98 -16.47 -5.69
CA LEU A 28 -12.66 -17.54 -6.40
C LEU A 28 -12.95 -17.16 -7.85
N LEU A 29 -13.47 -15.96 -8.08
CA LEU A 29 -13.71 -15.42 -9.42
C LEU A 29 -12.41 -15.39 -10.23
N ASP A 30 -11.37 -14.76 -9.71
CA ASP A 30 -10.09 -14.59 -10.40
C ASP A 30 -9.44 -15.93 -10.77
N ASN A 31 -9.49 -16.90 -9.85
CA ASN A 31 -8.96 -18.25 -10.10
C ASN A 31 -9.75 -19.00 -11.18
N ILE A 32 -11.08 -18.90 -11.20
CA ILE A 32 -11.91 -19.52 -12.24
C ILE A 32 -11.60 -18.87 -13.59
N LEU A 33 -11.54 -17.54 -13.66
CA LEU A 33 -11.22 -16.82 -14.90
C LEU A 33 -9.81 -17.14 -15.41
N ALA A 34 -8.85 -17.29 -14.52
CA ALA A 34 -7.50 -17.75 -14.89
C ALA A 34 -7.53 -19.17 -15.47
N GLY A 35 -8.30 -20.08 -14.88
CA GLY A 35 -8.48 -21.44 -15.39
C GLY A 35 -9.17 -21.48 -16.77
N LEU A 36 -10.19 -20.65 -16.99
CA LEU A 36 -10.85 -20.51 -18.30
C LEU A 36 -9.89 -19.96 -19.36
N LYS A 37 -9.07 -18.96 -18.99
CA LYS A 37 -8.04 -18.42 -19.88
C LYS A 37 -6.96 -19.46 -20.22
N GLU A 38 -6.53 -20.26 -19.25
CA GLU A 38 -5.59 -21.38 -19.47
C GLU A 38 -6.18 -22.43 -20.44
N ALA A 39 -7.51 -22.62 -20.39
CA ALA A 39 -8.25 -23.49 -21.29
C ALA A 39 -8.62 -22.84 -22.64
N ASP A 40 -8.21 -21.61 -22.91
CA ASP A 40 -8.58 -20.81 -24.11
C ASP A 40 -10.09 -20.72 -24.33
N LEU A 41 -10.85 -20.54 -23.25
CA LEU A 41 -12.29 -20.33 -23.29
C LEU A 41 -12.62 -18.86 -23.11
N THR A 42 -13.45 -18.32 -24.00
CA THR A 42 -13.90 -16.93 -23.96
C THR A 42 -15.27 -16.80 -23.31
N TYR A 43 -15.54 -15.67 -22.69
CA TYR A 43 -16.81 -15.33 -22.04
C TYR A 43 -17.06 -13.81 -22.20
N ASN A 44 -18.28 -13.37 -21.91
CA ASN A 44 -18.67 -11.96 -22.02
C ASN A 44 -18.46 -11.24 -20.67
N GLN A 45 -19.18 -11.63 -19.62
CA GLN A 45 -19.13 -11.01 -18.30
C GLN A 45 -19.05 -12.08 -17.21
N ALA A 46 -18.40 -11.73 -16.09
CA ALA A 46 -18.32 -12.61 -14.93
C ALA A 46 -18.55 -11.81 -13.65
N ARG A 47 -19.26 -12.39 -12.69
CA ARG A 47 -19.63 -11.77 -11.42
C ARG A 47 -19.45 -12.74 -10.26
N ALA A 48 -18.93 -12.22 -9.15
CA ALA A 48 -18.87 -12.97 -7.91
C ALA A 48 -20.01 -12.58 -6.98
N TYR A 49 -20.52 -13.54 -6.25
CA TYR A 49 -21.53 -13.38 -5.22
C TYR A 49 -21.05 -14.03 -3.93
N ALA A 50 -21.33 -13.41 -2.80
CA ALA A 50 -20.93 -13.96 -1.52
C ALA A 50 -21.91 -13.58 -0.41
N THR A 51 -22.25 -14.57 0.41
CA THR A 51 -22.99 -14.36 1.67
C THR A 51 -22.23 -15.05 2.81
N PRO A 52 -22.61 -14.88 4.08
CA PRO A 52 -21.99 -15.63 5.16
C PRO A 52 -21.84 -17.13 4.88
N ARG A 53 -22.79 -17.72 4.16
CA ARG A 53 -22.88 -19.17 3.97
C ARG A 53 -22.66 -19.65 2.54
N ARG A 54 -22.20 -18.79 1.62
CA ARG A 54 -21.95 -19.17 0.22
C ARG A 54 -20.92 -18.32 -0.49
N LEU A 55 -20.26 -18.92 -1.45
CA LEU A 55 -19.49 -18.27 -2.49
C LEU A 55 -20.06 -18.71 -3.83
N ALA A 56 -20.31 -17.78 -4.75
CA ALA A 56 -20.80 -18.15 -6.09
C ALA A 56 -20.15 -17.28 -7.17
N VAL A 57 -20.10 -17.84 -8.38
CA VAL A 57 -19.63 -17.17 -9.60
C VAL A 57 -20.62 -17.45 -10.71
N LEU A 58 -21.04 -16.36 -11.37
CA LEU A 58 -21.88 -16.39 -12.57
C LEU A 58 -21.06 -15.86 -13.74
N ILE A 59 -21.03 -16.60 -14.84
CA ILE A 59 -20.31 -16.23 -16.06
C ILE A 59 -21.28 -16.26 -17.23
N ASP A 60 -21.38 -15.12 -17.91
CA ASP A 60 -22.28 -14.95 -19.04
C ASP A 60 -21.57 -15.30 -20.34
N ASP A 61 -22.30 -15.99 -21.25
CA ASP A 61 -21.88 -16.35 -22.61
C ASP A 61 -20.51 -17.06 -22.66
N LEU A 62 -20.29 -18.01 -21.76
CA LEU A 62 -19.10 -18.84 -21.77
C LEU A 62 -19.14 -19.79 -22.98
N GLN A 63 -18.10 -19.82 -23.76
CA GLN A 63 -17.91 -20.66 -24.93
C GLN A 63 -18.11 -22.16 -24.59
N SER A 64 -18.90 -22.89 -25.38
CA SER A 64 -19.28 -24.27 -25.06
C SER A 64 -18.24 -25.34 -25.42
N PHE A 65 -17.28 -25.00 -26.27
CA PHE A 65 -16.20 -25.90 -26.71
C PHE A 65 -14.93 -25.09 -26.92
N GLN A 66 -13.78 -25.68 -26.63
CA GLN A 66 -12.51 -25.11 -27.08
C GLN A 66 -12.45 -25.09 -28.61
N ALA A 67 -11.75 -24.13 -29.17
CA ALA A 67 -11.46 -24.16 -30.62
C ALA A 67 -10.55 -25.33 -30.94
N ASP A 68 -10.78 -25.97 -32.12
CA ASP A 68 -9.85 -26.96 -32.63
C ASP A 68 -8.46 -26.30 -32.84
N LYS A 69 -7.43 -27.01 -32.44
CA LYS A 69 -6.04 -26.51 -32.52
C LYS A 69 -5.20 -27.41 -33.41
N ILE A 70 -4.29 -26.80 -34.14
CA ILE A 70 -3.22 -27.51 -34.83
C ILE A 70 -1.97 -27.38 -33.92
N VAL A 71 -1.55 -28.50 -33.33
CA VAL A 71 -0.35 -28.58 -32.52
C VAL A 71 0.79 -29.01 -33.44
N GLU A 72 1.79 -28.16 -33.58
CA GLU A 72 3.02 -28.45 -34.33
C GLU A 72 4.03 -29.14 -33.42
N LYS A 73 4.33 -30.39 -33.67
CA LYS A 73 5.42 -31.12 -33.05
C LYS A 73 6.65 -31.00 -33.93
N ARG A 74 7.76 -30.51 -33.36
CA ARG A 74 9.02 -30.35 -34.08
C ARG A 74 9.87 -31.60 -33.93
N GLY A 75 10.32 -32.14 -35.05
CA GLY A 75 11.17 -33.31 -35.17
C GLY A 75 12.62 -32.97 -35.50
N PRO A 76 13.40 -33.91 -36.05
CA PRO A 76 14.78 -33.71 -36.43
C PRO A 76 14.97 -32.69 -37.57
N ALA A 77 16.13 -32.06 -37.63
CA ALA A 77 16.51 -31.22 -38.78
C ALA A 77 16.50 -32.06 -40.07
N VAL A 78 16.05 -31.47 -41.16
CA VAL A 78 15.95 -32.14 -42.45
C VAL A 78 17.34 -32.77 -42.89
N GLN A 79 18.41 -32.15 -42.55
CA GLN A 79 19.80 -32.67 -42.82
C GLN A 79 20.05 -34.00 -42.07
N ALA A 80 19.45 -34.21 -40.89
CA ALA A 80 19.59 -35.44 -40.13
C ALA A 80 18.40 -36.43 -40.36
N ALA A 81 17.38 -35.99 -41.12
CA ALA A 81 16.17 -36.76 -41.36
C ALA A 81 16.30 -37.72 -42.55
N PHE A 82 17.32 -37.62 -43.35
CA PHE A 82 17.56 -38.48 -44.49
C PHE A 82 18.94 -39.14 -44.44
N GLY A 83 19.01 -40.39 -44.84
CA GLY A 83 20.28 -41.10 -45.03
C GLY A 83 21.01 -40.67 -46.31
N PRO A 84 22.27 -41.17 -46.53
CA PRO A 84 23.02 -40.88 -47.74
C PRO A 84 22.36 -41.36 -49.04
N ASP A 85 21.48 -42.32 -48.95
CA ASP A 85 20.66 -42.92 -50.00
C ASP A 85 19.33 -42.18 -50.26
N GLY A 86 19.09 -41.07 -49.53
CA GLY A 86 17.83 -40.32 -49.56
C GLY A 86 16.65 -40.97 -48.86
N ALA A 87 16.85 -42.11 -48.18
CA ALA A 87 15.82 -42.78 -47.42
C ALA A 87 15.64 -42.08 -46.03
N PRO A 88 14.42 -42.16 -45.42
CA PRO A 88 14.16 -41.63 -44.06
C PRO A 88 15.08 -42.27 -43.03
N SER A 89 15.81 -41.46 -42.27
CA SER A 89 16.66 -41.91 -41.18
C SER A 89 15.86 -42.53 -40.03
N LYS A 90 16.51 -43.33 -39.19
CA LYS A 90 15.88 -43.90 -37.96
C LYS A 90 15.28 -42.81 -37.07
N ALA A 91 15.90 -41.62 -37.05
CA ALA A 91 15.41 -40.50 -36.27
C ALA A 91 14.12 -39.91 -36.84
N ALA A 92 14.01 -39.81 -38.18
CA ALA A 92 12.79 -39.34 -38.84
C ALA A 92 11.63 -40.37 -38.73
N GLN A 93 11.96 -41.67 -38.90
CA GLN A 93 10.96 -42.74 -38.69
C GLN A 93 10.47 -42.84 -37.25
N GLY A 94 11.39 -42.72 -36.28
CA GLY A 94 11.06 -42.68 -34.84
C GLY A 94 10.21 -41.46 -34.48
N PHE A 95 10.45 -40.31 -35.08
CA PHE A 95 9.65 -39.13 -34.92
C PHE A 95 8.25 -39.32 -35.51
N ALA A 96 8.09 -39.81 -36.72
CA ALA A 96 6.81 -40.13 -37.32
C ALA A 96 6.03 -41.11 -36.47
N ALA A 97 6.66 -42.21 -36.02
CA ALA A 97 6.01 -43.19 -35.12
C ALA A 97 5.58 -42.58 -33.79
N SER A 98 6.39 -41.69 -33.18
CA SER A 98 6.02 -40.98 -31.95
C SER A 98 4.83 -40.01 -32.12
N CYS A 99 4.57 -39.59 -33.34
CA CYS A 99 3.45 -38.74 -33.71
C CYS A 99 2.20 -39.58 -34.14
N GLY A 100 2.32 -40.91 -34.21
CA GLY A 100 1.27 -41.79 -34.74
C GLY A 100 1.00 -41.55 -36.22
N ALA A 101 2.00 -41.10 -36.97
CA ALA A 101 1.92 -40.69 -38.36
C ALA A 101 2.89 -41.50 -39.26
N THR A 102 2.62 -41.50 -40.57
CA THR A 102 3.60 -41.99 -41.54
C THR A 102 4.59 -40.89 -41.89
N PHE A 103 5.77 -41.27 -42.46
CA PHE A 103 6.77 -40.29 -42.80
C PHE A 103 6.27 -39.28 -43.85
N GLU A 104 5.40 -39.68 -44.75
CA GLU A 104 4.81 -38.89 -45.83
C GLU A 104 3.88 -37.78 -45.29
N GLN A 105 3.43 -37.92 -44.06
CA GLN A 105 2.54 -36.95 -43.36
C GLN A 105 3.34 -35.86 -42.64
N LEU A 106 4.68 -35.95 -42.62
CA LEU A 106 5.52 -34.94 -42.04
C LEU A 106 5.73 -33.77 -43.03
N GLU A 107 5.60 -32.56 -42.52
CA GLU A 107 5.85 -31.33 -43.25
C GLU A 107 7.24 -30.77 -42.91
N ARG A 108 7.68 -29.80 -43.70
CA ARG A 108 8.95 -29.08 -43.46
C ARG A 108 8.67 -27.67 -42.97
N LEU A 109 9.35 -27.27 -41.91
CA LEU A 109 9.35 -25.89 -41.38
C LEU A 109 10.69 -25.26 -41.67
N GLU A 110 10.71 -24.22 -42.49
CA GLU A 110 11.88 -23.38 -42.73
C GLU A 110 11.99 -22.29 -41.68
N THR A 111 13.16 -22.14 -41.07
CA THR A 111 13.47 -21.10 -40.08
C THR A 111 14.83 -20.52 -40.38
N ASP A 112 15.15 -19.36 -39.86
CA ASP A 112 16.48 -18.72 -39.98
C ASP A 112 17.63 -19.60 -39.49
N LYS A 113 17.35 -20.65 -38.71
CA LYS A 113 18.32 -21.61 -38.13
C LYS A 113 18.34 -22.96 -38.85
N GLY A 114 17.62 -23.09 -39.97
CA GLY A 114 17.58 -24.32 -40.79
C GLY A 114 16.15 -24.87 -40.95
N THR A 115 16.06 -25.97 -41.72
CA THR A 115 14.77 -26.66 -42.03
C THR A 115 14.60 -27.87 -41.14
N TRP A 116 13.40 -28.03 -40.58
CA TRP A 116 13.02 -29.09 -39.63
C TRP A 116 11.85 -29.86 -40.14
N LEU A 117 11.78 -31.14 -39.80
CA LEU A 117 10.54 -31.90 -39.97
C LEU A 117 9.55 -31.49 -38.87
N ILE A 118 8.30 -31.28 -39.22
CA ILE A 118 7.21 -31.04 -38.31
C ILE A 118 6.01 -31.98 -38.59
N PHE A 119 5.26 -32.23 -37.56
CA PHE A 119 3.97 -32.92 -37.69
C PHE A 119 2.88 -32.00 -37.14
N LYS A 120 1.89 -31.69 -37.94
CA LYS A 120 0.72 -30.92 -37.56
C LYS A 120 -0.42 -31.87 -37.16
N GLN A 121 -0.67 -31.92 -35.88
CA GLN A 121 -1.74 -32.74 -35.32
C GLN A 121 -2.95 -31.86 -35.03
N ALA A 122 -4.05 -32.13 -35.71
CA ALA A 122 -5.34 -31.53 -35.35
C ALA A 122 -5.83 -32.14 -34.03
N VAL A 123 -5.92 -31.31 -33.02
CA VAL A 123 -6.50 -31.67 -31.71
C VAL A 123 -7.87 -31.03 -31.62
N LYS A 124 -8.89 -31.84 -31.51
CA LYS A 124 -10.27 -31.35 -31.32
C LYS A 124 -10.39 -30.67 -29.97
N GLY A 125 -11.07 -29.53 -29.97
CA GLY A 125 -11.41 -28.83 -28.75
C GLY A 125 -12.29 -29.68 -27.82
N GLN A 126 -12.03 -29.62 -26.53
CA GLN A 126 -12.83 -30.31 -25.51
C GLN A 126 -14.10 -29.52 -25.21
N ALA A 127 -15.15 -30.23 -24.77
CA ALA A 127 -16.34 -29.56 -24.28
C ALA A 127 -16.06 -28.82 -22.98
N THR A 128 -16.54 -27.59 -22.86
CA THR A 128 -16.37 -26.77 -21.68
C THR A 128 -16.92 -27.44 -20.42
N ALA A 129 -18.02 -28.15 -20.54
CA ALA A 129 -18.62 -28.91 -19.43
C ALA A 129 -17.68 -29.96 -18.82
N ASP A 130 -16.76 -30.52 -19.61
CA ASP A 130 -15.81 -31.54 -19.14
C ASP A 130 -14.61 -30.91 -18.41
N LEU A 131 -14.28 -29.63 -18.73
CA LEU A 131 -13.16 -28.91 -18.17
C LEU A 131 -13.50 -28.18 -16.86
N ILE A 132 -14.74 -27.73 -16.71
CA ILE A 132 -15.20 -26.92 -15.56
C ILE A 132 -14.93 -27.58 -14.22
N PRO A 133 -15.20 -28.91 -13.99
CA PRO A 133 -14.95 -29.51 -12.68
C PRO A 133 -13.52 -29.35 -12.17
N ASP A 134 -12.54 -29.55 -13.03
CA ASP A 134 -11.13 -29.43 -12.65
C ASP A 134 -10.71 -27.98 -12.45
N ILE A 135 -11.22 -27.05 -13.26
CA ILE A 135 -11.02 -25.62 -13.07
C ILE A 135 -11.54 -25.18 -11.70
N ILE A 136 -12.75 -25.62 -11.30
CA ILE A 136 -13.35 -25.29 -10.01
C ILE A 136 -12.54 -25.89 -8.84
N ARG A 137 -12.16 -27.18 -8.93
CA ARG A 137 -11.34 -27.83 -7.88
C ARG A 137 -10.01 -27.09 -7.68
N LYS A 138 -9.31 -26.78 -8.78
CA LYS A 138 -8.06 -25.99 -8.75
C LYS A 138 -8.29 -24.60 -8.16
N SER A 139 -9.38 -23.94 -8.53
CA SER A 139 -9.73 -22.60 -8.03
C SER A 139 -10.00 -22.60 -6.53
N LEU A 140 -10.73 -23.58 -6.01
CA LEU A 140 -11.00 -23.73 -4.57
C LEU A 140 -9.74 -24.07 -3.77
N SER A 141 -8.84 -24.90 -4.33
CA SER A 141 -7.57 -25.25 -3.67
C SER A 141 -6.64 -24.04 -3.50
N ASN A 142 -6.70 -23.08 -4.44
CA ASN A 142 -5.86 -21.86 -4.45
C ASN A 142 -6.45 -20.69 -3.66
N LEU A 143 -7.60 -20.87 -3.00
CA LEU A 143 -8.17 -19.79 -2.18
C LEU A 143 -7.24 -19.40 -1.01
N PRO A 144 -7.10 -18.11 -0.69
CA PRO A 144 -6.25 -17.61 0.40
C PRO A 144 -6.90 -17.83 1.77
N ILE A 145 -7.09 -19.10 2.14
CA ILE A 145 -7.67 -19.52 3.40
C ILE A 145 -6.53 -19.65 4.43
N ALA A 146 -6.51 -18.80 5.45
CA ALA A 146 -5.47 -18.79 6.47
C ALA A 146 -5.43 -20.09 7.31
N LYS A 147 -6.61 -20.66 7.60
CA LYS A 147 -6.75 -21.90 8.34
C LYS A 147 -7.85 -22.75 7.73
N ARG A 148 -7.48 -23.93 7.24
CA ARG A 148 -8.41 -24.94 6.73
C ARG A 148 -8.80 -25.89 7.86
N MET A 149 -9.99 -26.49 7.75
CA MET A 149 -10.47 -27.51 8.67
C MET A 149 -11.11 -28.67 7.87
N ARG A 150 -11.06 -29.86 8.44
CA ARG A 150 -11.84 -31.03 8.01
C ARG A 150 -13.13 -31.13 8.83
N TRP A 151 -14.12 -31.81 8.29
CA TRP A 151 -15.39 -32.04 8.99
C TRP A 151 -15.92 -33.44 8.73
N GLY A 152 -16.69 -33.94 9.69
CA GLY A 152 -17.22 -35.32 9.61
C GLY A 152 -16.09 -36.34 9.46
N ASN A 153 -16.26 -37.26 8.52
CA ASN A 153 -15.29 -38.29 8.13
C ASN A 153 -14.69 -38.06 6.72
N PHE A 154 -14.79 -36.84 6.21
CA PHE A 154 -14.24 -36.45 4.90
C PHE A 154 -12.78 -36.07 5.00
N ASP A 155 -12.02 -36.35 3.93
CA ASP A 155 -10.65 -35.85 3.75
C ASP A 155 -10.60 -34.43 3.17
N ALA A 156 -11.74 -33.92 2.72
CA ALA A 156 -11.83 -32.57 2.18
C ALA A 156 -11.54 -31.51 3.24
N GLU A 157 -10.83 -30.44 2.83
CA GLU A 157 -10.47 -29.32 3.70
C GLU A 157 -10.97 -28.00 3.10
N PHE A 158 -11.66 -27.20 3.91
CA PHE A 158 -12.10 -25.85 3.53
C PHE A 158 -12.12 -24.92 4.74
N ALA A 159 -12.51 -23.64 4.54
CA ALA A 159 -12.62 -22.66 5.63
C ALA A 159 -13.72 -23.03 6.65
N ARG A 160 -14.81 -23.66 6.18
CA ARG A 160 -15.96 -24.13 6.96
C ARG A 160 -16.54 -25.39 6.31
N PRO A 161 -17.32 -26.21 7.04
CA PRO A 161 -18.01 -27.37 6.48
C PRO A 161 -18.87 -27.02 5.28
N VAL A 162 -18.73 -27.77 4.21
CA VAL A 162 -19.51 -27.62 2.97
C VAL A 162 -20.76 -28.51 3.04
N HIS A 163 -21.89 -27.99 2.60
CA HIS A 163 -23.18 -28.66 2.70
C HIS A 163 -23.88 -28.88 1.35
N TRP A 164 -23.65 -28.02 0.36
CA TRP A 164 -24.22 -28.17 -0.99
C TRP A 164 -23.32 -27.49 -2.02
N ALA A 165 -23.50 -27.89 -3.26
CA ALA A 165 -22.88 -27.26 -4.42
C ALA A 165 -23.86 -27.20 -5.58
N VAL A 166 -23.94 -26.02 -6.24
CA VAL A 166 -24.68 -25.86 -7.51
C VAL A 166 -23.66 -25.69 -8.62
N LEU A 167 -23.86 -26.46 -9.71
CA LEU A 167 -23.03 -26.30 -10.90
C LEU A 167 -23.88 -26.51 -12.16
N LEU A 168 -24.18 -25.39 -12.83
CA LEU A 168 -25.02 -25.34 -14.02
C LEU A 168 -24.23 -24.75 -15.18
N PHE A 169 -24.37 -25.38 -16.34
CA PHE A 169 -23.93 -24.84 -17.62
C PHE A 169 -25.12 -24.80 -18.58
N GLY A 170 -25.63 -23.58 -18.80
CA GLY A 170 -26.99 -23.42 -19.29
C GLY A 170 -28.00 -24.03 -18.30
N GLU A 171 -28.95 -24.81 -18.81
CA GLU A 171 -29.93 -25.53 -17.97
C GLU A 171 -29.45 -26.91 -17.49
N GLN A 172 -28.24 -27.33 -17.90
CA GLN A 172 -27.70 -28.64 -17.56
C GLN A 172 -26.89 -28.60 -16.27
N VAL A 173 -27.09 -29.60 -15.41
CA VAL A 173 -26.25 -29.85 -14.25
C VAL A 173 -24.96 -30.55 -14.69
N ILE A 174 -23.82 -30.00 -14.40
CA ILE A 174 -22.54 -30.70 -14.49
C ILE A 174 -22.38 -31.53 -13.22
N ALA A 175 -22.64 -32.82 -13.30
CA ALA A 175 -22.58 -33.73 -12.16
C ALA A 175 -21.13 -34.08 -11.83
N THR A 176 -20.67 -33.69 -10.62
CA THR A 176 -19.34 -33.99 -10.12
C THR A 176 -19.31 -33.89 -8.59
N ASP A 177 -18.24 -34.38 -7.97
CA ASP A 177 -17.95 -34.14 -6.55
C ASP A 177 -17.08 -32.89 -6.34
N ILE A 178 -17.50 -32.04 -5.41
CA ILE A 178 -16.75 -30.86 -4.96
C ILE A 178 -16.68 -30.88 -3.44
N LEU A 179 -15.50 -31.09 -2.88
CA LEU A 179 -15.24 -31.10 -1.43
C LEU A 179 -16.15 -32.08 -0.65
N GLY A 180 -16.45 -33.22 -1.24
CA GLY A 180 -17.26 -34.27 -0.62
C GLY A 180 -18.78 -34.12 -0.79
N VAL A 181 -19.25 -33.15 -1.61
CA VAL A 181 -20.66 -32.98 -1.93
C VAL A 181 -20.88 -33.09 -3.45
N ASN A 182 -21.96 -33.78 -3.85
CA ASN A 182 -22.33 -33.83 -5.24
C ASN A 182 -22.97 -32.53 -5.70
N THR A 183 -22.55 -32.05 -6.86
CA THR A 183 -23.15 -30.88 -7.50
C THR A 183 -24.57 -31.17 -7.99
N GLY A 184 -25.40 -30.14 -7.91
CA GLY A 184 -26.80 -30.19 -8.36
C GLY A 184 -27.27 -28.83 -8.84
N ARG A 185 -28.58 -28.63 -8.80
CA ARG A 185 -29.22 -27.34 -9.10
C ARG A 185 -29.94 -26.71 -7.91
N ASN A 186 -29.92 -27.36 -6.75
CA ASN A 186 -30.62 -26.88 -5.58
C ASN A 186 -29.69 -26.06 -4.69
N SER A 187 -30.01 -24.79 -4.55
CA SER A 187 -29.44 -23.90 -3.55
C SER A 187 -30.28 -23.93 -2.27
N ARG A 188 -29.86 -23.21 -1.23
CA ARG A 188 -30.62 -23.06 0.03
C ARG A 188 -30.94 -21.60 0.29
N GLY A 189 -32.14 -21.34 0.79
CA GLY A 189 -32.55 -20.03 1.23
C GLY A 189 -31.98 -19.64 2.60
N HIS A 190 -32.47 -18.53 3.10
CA HIS A 190 -32.16 -18.04 4.44
C HIS A 190 -32.61 -19.06 5.49
N ARG A 191 -31.73 -19.37 6.45
CA ARG A 191 -31.89 -20.46 7.44
C ARG A 191 -33.24 -20.44 8.17
N PHE A 192 -33.78 -19.25 8.44
CA PHE A 192 -35.03 -19.09 9.19
C PHE A 192 -36.21 -18.65 8.32
N HIS A 193 -36.01 -17.79 7.33
CA HIS A 193 -37.08 -17.24 6.50
C HIS A 193 -37.49 -18.18 5.35
N ALA A 194 -36.55 -18.95 4.83
CA ALA A 194 -36.74 -19.82 3.69
C ALA A 194 -35.84 -21.06 3.81
N PRO A 195 -36.08 -21.95 4.78
CA PRO A 195 -35.19 -23.10 5.06
C PRO A 195 -35.24 -24.21 4.02
N GLN A 196 -36.15 -24.13 3.05
CA GLN A 196 -36.30 -25.13 1.97
C GLN A 196 -35.21 -25.00 0.93
N ASP A 197 -35.03 -26.08 0.16
CA ASP A 197 -34.19 -26.07 -1.03
C ASP A 197 -34.82 -25.19 -2.11
N LEU A 198 -33.99 -24.46 -2.82
CA LEU A 198 -34.36 -23.57 -3.92
C LEU A 198 -33.86 -24.16 -5.23
N ASN A 199 -34.79 -24.52 -6.13
CA ASN A 199 -34.44 -25.02 -7.45
C ASN A 199 -34.02 -23.86 -8.36
N ILE A 200 -32.78 -23.88 -8.84
CA ILE A 200 -32.26 -22.92 -9.82
C ILE A 200 -32.45 -23.53 -11.23
N ALA A 201 -33.40 -23.01 -11.98
CA ALA A 201 -33.72 -23.52 -13.31
C ALA A 201 -32.61 -23.20 -14.31
N SER A 202 -32.09 -21.95 -14.29
CA SER A 202 -30.99 -21.53 -15.13
C SER A 202 -30.03 -20.58 -14.32
N PRO A 203 -28.79 -20.38 -14.80
CA PRO A 203 -27.84 -19.45 -14.14
C PRO A 203 -28.39 -18.04 -13.95
N HIS A 204 -29.17 -17.52 -14.89
CA HIS A 204 -29.74 -16.18 -14.78
C HIS A 204 -30.80 -16.04 -13.69
N ASP A 205 -31.50 -17.13 -13.35
CA ASP A 205 -32.54 -17.10 -12.31
C ASP A 205 -31.94 -17.07 -10.89
N TYR A 206 -30.62 -17.24 -10.74
CA TYR A 206 -29.96 -17.45 -9.46
C TYR A 206 -30.19 -16.30 -8.46
N VAL A 207 -29.88 -15.08 -8.86
CA VAL A 207 -29.97 -13.92 -7.97
C VAL A 207 -31.42 -13.63 -7.58
N ASP A 208 -32.32 -13.68 -8.55
CA ASP A 208 -33.74 -13.40 -8.34
C ASP A 208 -34.41 -14.50 -7.51
N THR A 209 -34.07 -15.76 -7.73
CA THR A 209 -34.58 -16.88 -6.91
C THR A 209 -34.12 -16.73 -5.44
N LEU A 210 -32.85 -16.42 -5.21
CA LEU A 210 -32.33 -16.19 -3.87
C LEU A 210 -33.01 -15.00 -3.20
N LEU A 211 -33.20 -13.90 -3.91
CA LEU A 211 -33.83 -12.69 -3.38
C LEU A 211 -35.32 -12.91 -3.06
N GLN A 212 -36.09 -13.39 -4.02
CA GLN A 212 -37.55 -13.44 -3.93
C GLN A 212 -38.04 -14.61 -3.07
N GLN A 213 -37.51 -15.80 -3.35
CA GLN A 213 -37.91 -17.04 -2.70
C GLN A 213 -37.02 -17.38 -1.49
N GLY A 214 -35.72 -17.06 -1.61
CA GLY A 214 -34.72 -17.43 -0.62
C GLY A 214 -34.55 -16.44 0.52
N LYS A 215 -35.03 -15.20 0.40
CA LYS A 215 -34.74 -14.12 1.37
C LYS A 215 -33.22 -13.97 1.60
N VAL A 216 -32.47 -13.99 0.53
CA VAL A 216 -31.00 -13.83 0.51
C VAL A 216 -30.61 -12.80 -0.52
N ILE A 217 -29.88 -11.78 -0.10
CA ILE A 217 -29.24 -10.81 -0.99
C ILE A 217 -27.85 -11.35 -1.31
N ALA A 218 -27.69 -12.03 -2.44
CA ALA A 218 -26.44 -12.70 -2.82
C ALA A 218 -25.33 -11.73 -3.17
N ASP A 219 -25.67 -10.62 -3.83
CA ASP A 219 -24.73 -9.56 -4.19
C ASP A 219 -24.22 -8.83 -2.96
N PHE A 220 -22.90 -8.87 -2.76
CA PHE A 220 -22.24 -8.28 -1.57
C PHE A 220 -22.37 -6.76 -1.55
N GLU A 221 -22.15 -6.09 -2.68
CA GLU A 221 -22.21 -4.63 -2.78
C GLU A 221 -23.65 -4.11 -2.62
N GLN A 222 -24.62 -4.78 -3.22
CA GLN A 222 -26.04 -4.46 -3.02
C GLN A 222 -26.44 -4.59 -1.54
N ARG A 223 -25.89 -5.59 -0.87
CA ARG A 223 -26.14 -5.77 0.57
C ARG A 223 -25.51 -4.68 1.42
N MET A 224 -24.29 -4.22 1.07
CA MET A 224 -23.65 -3.05 1.70
C MET A 224 -24.48 -1.77 1.51
N ILE A 225 -24.95 -1.51 0.29
CA ILE A 225 -25.79 -0.36 -0.03
C ILE A 225 -27.07 -0.40 0.83
N ARG A 226 -27.76 -1.54 0.86
CA ARG A 226 -28.97 -1.70 1.65
C ARG A 226 -28.73 -1.46 3.15
N ILE A 227 -27.62 -1.95 3.71
CA ILE A 227 -27.26 -1.71 5.12
C ILE A 227 -27.01 -0.23 5.37
N ARG A 228 -26.25 0.44 4.50
CA ARG A 228 -25.94 1.87 4.61
C ARG A 228 -27.22 2.72 4.59
N ASP A 229 -28.08 2.47 3.62
CA ASP A 229 -29.33 3.22 3.47
C ASP A 229 -30.27 3.00 4.66
N ALA A 230 -30.40 1.75 5.09
CA ALA A 230 -31.24 1.41 6.25
C ALA A 230 -30.67 1.98 7.56
N ALA A 231 -29.36 2.00 7.74
CA ALA A 231 -28.71 2.62 8.90
C ALA A 231 -28.95 4.14 8.93
N ASN A 232 -28.77 4.83 7.79
CA ASN A 232 -29.01 6.26 7.68
C ASN A 232 -30.47 6.60 7.93
N GLN A 233 -31.40 5.84 7.39
CA GLN A 233 -32.84 6.03 7.63
C GLN A 233 -33.19 5.81 9.11
N ALA A 234 -32.64 4.76 9.73
CA ALA A 234 -32.86 4.47 11.14
C ALA A 234 -32.28 5.56 12.04
N ALA A 235 -31.10 6.10 11.73
CA ALA A 235 -30.49 7.22 12.44
C ALA A 235 -31.33 8.51 12.31
N ALA A 236 -31.81 8.83 11.11
CA ALA A 236 -32.67 9.99 10.87
C ALA A 236 -33.95 9.94 11.70
N ASN A 237 -34.53 8.75 11.90
CA ASN A 237 -35.73 8.56 12.72
C ASN A 237 -35.51 8.91 14.20
N VAL A 238 -34.28 8.92 14.70
CA VAL A 238 -33.91 9.33 16.08
C VAL A 238 -33.17 10.67 16.11
N GLY A 239 -33.24 11.45 15.01
CA GLY A 239 -32.73 12.81 14.95
C GLY A 239 -31.20 12.91 14.76
N GLY A 240 -30.58 11.92 14.13
CA GLY A 240 -29.14 11.91 13.91
C GLY A 240 -28.71 11.29 12.59
N MET A 241 -27.41 11.03 12.47
CA MET A 241 -26.75 10.38 11.35
C MET A 241 -25.98 9.16 11.83
N ALA A 242 -26.02 8.06 11.07
CA ALA A 242 -25.24 6.87 11.38
C ALA A 242 -23.75 7.12 11.13
N HIS A 243 -22.89 6.82 12.10
CA HIS A 243 -21.44 6.82 11.92
C HIS A 243 -21.01 5.47 11.33
N ILE A 244 -20.85 5.46 10.01
CA ILE A 244 -20.58 4.26 9.23
C ILE A 244 -19.12 4.30 8.74
N GLU A 245 -18.30 3.42 9.27
CA GLU A 245 -16.97 3.13 8.75
C GLU A 245 -17.06 2.00 7.71
N ASP A 246 -16.36 2.13 6.59
CA ASP A 246 -16.47 1.17 5.49
C ASP A 246 -16.04 -0.25 5.89
N ASP A 247 -14.99 -0.39 6.71
CA ASP A 247 -14.54 -1.69 7.22
C ASP A 247 -15.62 -2.38 8.09
N LEU A 248 -16.31 -1.60 8.93
CA LEU A 248 -17.41 -2.11 9.75
C LEU A 248 -18.62 -2.47 8.89
N LEU A 249 -18.95 -1.65 7.91
CA LEU A 249 -20.04 -1.91 6.98
C LEU A 249 -19.79 -3.21 6.19
N GLU A 250 -18.57 -3.41 5.75
CA GLU A 250 -18.15 -4.62 5.04
C GLU A 250 -18.27 -5.85 5.95
N GLU A 251 -17.84 -5.74 7.22
CA GLU A 251 -17.98 -6.82 8.21
C GLU A 251 -19.46 -7.14 8.51
N VAL A 252 -20.31 -6.12 8.68
CA VAL A 252 -21.76 -6.30 8.93
C VAL A 252 -22.44 -6.93 7.71
N ALA A 253 -22.08 -6.52 6.47
CA ALA A 253 -22.57 -7.14 5.24
C ALA A 253 -22.13 -8.61 5.12
N ALA A 254 -20.94 -8.95 5.61
CA ALA A 254 -20.44 -10.31 5.64
C ALA A 254 -21.07 -11.20 6.70
N LEU A 255 -21.79 -10.63 7.66
CA LEU A 255 -22.52 -11.35 8.72
C LEU A 255 -24.00 -11.60 8.39
N ASN A 256 -24.56 -10.88 7.42
CA ASN A 256 -25.98 -10.90 7.13
C ASN A 256 -26.29 -11.40 5.72
N GLU A 257 -27.35 -12.20 5.57
CA GLU A 257 -27.96 -12.54 4.28
C GLU A 257 -29.20 -11.66 4.01
N TRP A 258 -29.91 -11.27 5.10
CA TRP A 258 -31.12 -10.45 5.07
C TRP A 258 -31.08 -9.40 6.17
N PRO A 259 -30.33 -8.30 5.98
CA PRO A 259 -30.11 -7.32 7.02
C PRO A 259 -31.38 -6.51 7.33
N VAL A 260 -31.72 -6.45 8.61
CA VAL A 260 -32.86 -5.69 9.16
C VAL A 260 -32.31 -4.75 10.24
N PRO A 261 -32.48 -3.41 10.12
CA PRO A 261 -31.96 -2.46 11.08
C PRO A 261 -32.74 -2.52 12.41
N VAL A 262 -32.02 -2.43 13.50
CA VAL A 262 -32.55 -2.34 14.84
C VAL A 262 -31.89 -1.18 15.56
N VAL A 263 -32.70 -0.20 16.04
CA VAL A 263 -32.21 0.91 16.84
C VAL A 263 -32.23 0.50 18.30
N GLY A 264 -31.11 0.62 18.99
CA GLY A 264 -30.99 0.44 20.43
C GLY A 264 -30.61 1.74 21.12
N ASN A 265 -30.87 1.80 22.42
CA ASN A 265 -30.62 2.95 23.26
C ASN A 265 -29.68 2.58 24.39
N PHE A 266 -28.96 3.56 24.92
CA PHE A 266 -28.20 3.43 26.14
C PHE A 266 -28.39 4.67 27.01
N ASP A 267 -28.04 4.57 28.29
CA ASP A 267 -28.24 5.67 29.27
C ASP A 267 -27.34 6.86 28.85
N ALA A 268 -27.93 8.05 28.75
CA ALA A 268 -27.28 9.29 28.39
C ALA A 268 -26.09 9.68 29.30
N ARG A 269 -26.02 9.16 30.54
CA ARG A 269 -24.86 9.38 31.42
C ARG A 269 -23.55 8.92 30.82
N PHE A 270 -23.55 7.90 29.95
CA PHE A 270 -22.33 7.42 29.30
C PHE A 270 -21.76 8.40 28.28
N LEU A 271 -22.54 9.40 27.83
CA LEU A 271 -22.04 10.46 26.96
C LEU A 271 -21.00 11.38 27.62
N GLU A 272 -20.81 11.28 28.95
CA GLU A 272 -19.73 11.94 29.69
C GLU A 272 -18.34 11.27 29.39
N LEU A 273 -18.33 10.06 28.85
CA LEU A 273 -17.11 9.38 28.44
C LEU A 273 -16.59 9.96 27.13
N PRO A 274 -15.27 9.85 26.87
CA PRO A 274 -14.72 10.18 25.56
C PRO A 274 -15.48 9.48 24.42
N MET A 275 -15.82 10.22 23.40
CA MET A 275 -16.63 9.73 22.28
C MET A 275 -15.98 8.50 21.62
N GLU A 276 -14.68 8.51 21.47
CA GLU A 276 -13.92 7.42 20.84
C GLU A 276 -13.97 6.12 21.65
N VAL A 277 -14.11 6.22 22.99
CA VAL A 277 -14.32 5.05 23.86
C VAL A 277 -15.66 4.41 23.56
N LEU A 278 -16.73 5.22 23.47
CA LEU A 278 -18.07 4.73 23.17
C LEU A 278 -18.14 4.12 21.76
N ILE A 279 -17.56 4.80 20.76
CA ILE A 279 -17.49 4.30 19.39
C ILE A 279 -16.77 2.96 19.36
N THR A 280 -15.58 2.87 19.96
CA THR A 280 -14.78 1.64 19.97
C THR A 280 -15.53 0.50 20.65
N THR A 281 -16.15 0.75 21.79
CA THR A 281 -16.93 -0.25 22.54
C THR A 281 -18.08 -0.81 21.70
N MET A 282 -18.80 0.06 20.99
CA MET A 282 -19.92 -0.35 20.13
C MET A 282 -19.45 -1.08 18.86
N GLN A 283 -18.41 -0.58 18.19
CA GLN A 283 -17.96 -1.11 16.90
C GLN A 283 -17.12 -2.39 17.05
N SER A 284 -16.12 -2.40 17.93
CA SER A 284 -15.15 -3.50 17.99
C SER A 284 -15.79 -4.81 18.43
N ASN A 285 -16.62 -4.78 19.47
CA ASN A 285 -17.18 -5.97 20.08
C ASN A 285 -18.54 -6.35 19.50
N GLN A 286 -19.42 -5.35 19.27
CA GLN A 286 -20.83 -5.58 18.97
C GLN A 286 -21.22 -5.31 17.50
N LYS A 287 -20.31 -4.71 16.71
CA LYS A 287 -20.56 -4.34 15.31
C LYS A 287 -21.73 -3.38 15.13
N TYR A 288 -21.91 -2.47 16.09
CA TYR A 288 -22.95 -1.45 16.07
C TYR A 288 -22.46 -0.18 15.40
N PHE A 289 -23.34 0.53 14.71
CA PHE A 289 -23.11 1.86 14.16
C PHE A 289 -23.60 2.90 15.17
N PRO A 290 -22.71 3.72 15.76
CA PRO A 290 -23.09 4.83 16.62
C PRO A 290 -23.88 5.89 15.84
N VAL A 291 -24.77 6.61 16.54
CA VAL A 291 -25.52 7.72 15.95
C VAL A 291 -24.94 9.04 16.44
N LYS A 292 -24.67 9.97 15.51
CA LYS A 292 -24.16 11.32 15.78
C LYS A 292 -25.22 12.37 15.45
N ASN A 293 -25.18 13.50 16.17
CA ASN A 293 -25.96 14.68 15.84
C ASN A 293 -25.25 15.50 14.72
N ASP A 294 -25.89 16.57 14.25
CA ASP A 294 -25.39 17.47 13.20
C ASP A 294 -24.10 18.21 13.58
N GLN A 295 -23.76 18.28 14.87
CA GLN A 295 -22.53 18.89 15.39
C GLN A 295 -21.40 17.88 15.57
N GLY A 296 -21.63 16.61 15.19
CA GLY A 296 -20.66 15.52 15.32
C GLY A 296 -20.59 14.86 16.69
N GLY A 297 -21.35 15.33 17.67
CA GLY A 297 -21.48 14.69 18.99
C GLY A 297 -22.30 13.40 18.94
N LEU A 298 -22.02 12.44 19.83
CA LEU A 298 -22.80 11.21 19.92
C LEU A 298 -24.19 11.46 20.52
N LEU A 299 -25.18 10.75 19.99
CA LEU A 299 -26.49 10.56 20.59
C LEU A 299 -26.51 9.23 21.38
N PRO A 300 -27.39 9.07 22.37
CA PRO A 300 -27.49 7.85 23.18
C PRO A 300 -28.19 6.70 22.42
N HIS A 301 -27.85 6.55 21.14
CA HIS A 301 -28.43 5.57 20.23
C HIS A 301 -27.33 4.84 19.44
N PHE A 302 -27.65 3.59 19.11
CA PHE A 302 -26.84 2.80 18.20
C PHE A 302 -27.74 2.05 17.22
N ILE A 303 -27.19 1.65 16.08
CA ILE A 303 -27.89 0.84 15.09
C ILE A 303 -27.13 -0.47 14.93
N THR A 304 -27.86 -1.56 15.01
CA THR A 304 -27.37 -2.90 14.70
C THR A 304 -28.22 -3.52 13.59
N PHE A 305 -27.73 -4.63 13.04
CA PHE A 305 -28.45 -5.37 12.01
C PHE A 305 -28.72 -6.79 12.49
N ALA A 306 -29.99 -7.14 12.54
CA ALA A 306 -30.41 -8.52 12.71
C ALA A 306 -30.45 -9.19 11.33
N ASN A 307 -30.03 -10.46 11.27
CA ASN A 307 -30.15 -11.27 10.06
C ASN A 307 -31.54 -11.93 9.95
N ILE A 308 -32.57 -11.27 10.47
CA ILE A 308 -33.94 -11.82 10.53
C ILE A 308 -34.96 -10.71 10.67
N GLU A 309 -36.07 -10.78 9.95
CA GLU A 309 -37.31 -10.07 10.27
C GLU A 309 -38.02 -10.77 11.40
N SER A 310 -37.85 -10.27 12.62
CA SER A 310 -38.43 -10.87 13.81
C SER A 310 -39.92 -10.55 13.91
N SER A 311 -40.71 -11.50 14.40
CA SER A 311 -42.10 -11.29 14.83
C SER A 311 -42.19 -10.43 16.11
N ASN A 312 -41.07 -10.29 16.87
CA ASN A 312 -40.95 -9.45 18.05
C ASN A 312 -39.67 -8.59 17.99
N PRO A 313 -39.61 -7.49 17.21
CA PRO A 313 -38.44 -6.62 17.09
C PRO A 313 -37.99 -6.03 18.44
N ALA A 314 -38.94 -5.74 19.36
CA ALA A 314 -38.61 -5.21 20.68
C ALA A 314 -37.74 -6.16 21.52
N SER A 315 -37.90 -7.47 21.36
CA SER A 315 -37.03 -8.45 22.02
C SER A 315 -35.60 -8.40 21.53
N ILE A 316 -35.40 -8.19 20.22
CA ILE A 316 -34.05 -8.03 19.64
C ILE A 316 -33.42 -6.72 20.14
N GLN A 317 -34.17 -5.60 20.09
CA GLN A 317 -33.68 -4.32 20.58
C GLN A 317 -33.25 -4.44 22.06
N HIS A 318 -34.11 -4.94 22.93
CA HIS A 318 -33.82 -5.11 24.35
C HIS A 318 -32.62 -6.04 24.60
N GLY A 319 -32.51 -7.12 23.81
CA GLY A 319 -31.34 -8.02 23.87
C GLY A 319 -30.03 -7.30 23.61
N ASN A 320 -29.98 -6.46 22.57
CA ASN A 320 -28.80 -5.69 22.22
C ASN A 320 -28.49 -4.57 23.25
N GLU A 321 -29.50 -3.88 23.77
CA GLU A 321 -29.35 -2.90 24.85
C GLU A 321 -28.76 -3.54 26.12
N ARG A 322 -29.19 -4.75 26.47
CA ARG A 322 -28.63 -5.52 27.60
C ARG A 322 -27.20 -5.95 27.41
N VAL A 323 -26.75 -6.17 26.17
CA VAL A 323 -25.36 -6.58 25.85
C VAL A 323 -24.41 -5.37 25.88
N VAL A 324 -24.87 -4.20 25.42
CA VAL A 324 -24.03 -3.01 25.39
C VAL A 324 -23.84 -2.38 26.77
N LEU A 325 -24.84 -2.45 27.64
CA LEU A 325 -24.83 -1.80 28.95
C LEU A 325 -23.64 -2.20 29.84
N PRO A 326 -23.31 -3.49 30.06
CA PRO A 326 -22.15 -3.87 30.86
C PRO A 326 -20.84 -3.35 30.26
N ARG A 327 -20.68 -3.35 28.92
CA ARG A 327 -19.50 -2.85 28.24
C ARG A 327 -19.30 -1.35 28.44
N LEU A 328 -20.37 -0.57 28.38
CA LEU A 328 -20.30 0.86 28.67
C LEU A 328 -20.03 1.12 30.16
N ALA A 329 -20.58 0.29 31.06
CA ALA A 329 -20.30 0.36 32.49
C ALA A 329 -18.83 0.02 32.82
N ASP A 330 -18.22 -0.98 32.14
CA ASP A 330 -16.81 -1.30 32.28
C ASP A 330 -15.96 -0.11 31.82
N ALA A 331 -16.28 0.49 30.67
CA ALA A 331 -15.60 1.67 30.17
C ALA A 331 -15.71 2.88 31.14
N GLU A 332 -16.90 3.11 31.73
CA GLU A 332 -17.09 4.13 32.75
C GLU A 332 -16.24 3.85 33.99
N PHE A 333 -16.18 2.59 34.42
CA PHE A 333 -15.34 2.17 35.54
C PHE A 333 -13.85 2.44 35.26
N PHE A 334 -13.34 2.02 34.08
CA PHE A 334 -11.93 2.29 33.68
C PHE A 334 -11.65 3.78 33.64
N TRP A 335 -12.52 4.58 33.02
CA TRP A 335 -12.39 6.03 32.98
C TRP A 335 -12.27 6.66 34.37
N LYS A 336 -13.11 6.27 35.29
CA LYS A 336 -13.10 6.75 36.70
C LYS A 336 -11.87 6.25 37.46
N GLN A 337 -11.48 5.00 37.25
CA GLN A 337 -10.33 4.39 37.93
C GLN A 337 -9.01 4.98 37.46
N ASP A 338 -8.84 5.14 36.13
CA ASP A 338 -7.58 5.64 35.56
C ASP A 338 -7.31 7.09 35.95
N ARG A 339 -8.35 7.91 36.12
CA ARG A 339 -8.23 9.32 36.57
C ARG A 339 -7.88 9.51 38.03
N LYS A 340 -7.77 8.45 38.84
CA LYS A 340 -7.30 8.54 40.25
C LYS A 340 -5.78 8.74 40.31
N GLN A 341 -5.05 8.47 39.27
CA GLN A 341 -3.62 8.64 39.16
C GLN A 341 -3.30 9.41 37.87
N SER A 342 -2.52 10.48 37.98
CA SER A 342 -2.17 11.29 36.81
C SER A 342 -1.26 10.53 35.83
N LEU A 343 -1.17 11.01 34.56
CA LEU A 343 -0.20 10.49 33.61
C LEU A 343 1.23 10.67 34.12
N ALA A 344 1.50 11.78 34.80
CA ALA A 344 2.82 12.06 35.38
C ALA A 344 3.26 11.01 36.41
N ASP A 345 2.32 10.57 37.27
CA ASP A 345 2.59 9.54 38.29
C ASP A 345 2.85 8.14 37.66
N ARG A 346 2.49 7.96 36.38
CA ARG A 346 2.66 6.69 35.66
C ARG A 346 4.00 6.62 34.91
N VAL A 347 4.76 7.70 34.78
CA VAL A 347 6.00 7.74 34.00
C VAL A 347 6.96 6.64 34.44
N GLU A 348 7.23 6.53 35.74
CA GLU A 348 8.14 5.50 36.27
C GLU A 348 7.70 4.06 35.97
N SER A 349 6.38 3.82 35.83
CA SER A 349 5.84 2.49 35.51
C SER A 349 6.19 2.02 34.07
N LEU A 350 6.59 2.92 33.18
CA LEU A 350 7.08 2.58 31.84
C LEU A 350 8.37 1.73 31.90
N ALA A 351 9.09 1.73 33.02
CA ALA A 351 10.24 0.85 33.23
C ALA A 351 9.86 -0.66 33.21
N SER A 352 8.58 -1.00 33.44
CA SER A 352 8.09 -2.37 33.42
C SER A 352 7.89 -2.93 32.00
N ILE A 353 7.86 -2.06 30.96
CA ILE A 353 7.64 -2.45 29.58
C ILE A 353 8.97 -2.40 28.82
N VAL A 354 9.42 -3.56 28.33
CA VAL A 354 10.59 -3.64 27.45
C VAL A 354 10.23 -3.12 26.06
N PHE A 355 10.92 -2.08 25.60
CA PHE A 355 10.78 -1.60 24.23
C PHE A 355 11.44 -2.60 23.25
N GLN A 356 12.72 -2.87 23.47
CA GLN A 356 13.50 -3.87 22.73
C GLN A 356 14.68 -4.32 23.61
N LYS A 357 15.09 -5.58 23.48
CA LYS A 357 16.07 -6.23 24.38
C LYS A 357 17.36 -5.42 24.57
N ASP A 358 17.90 -4.86 23.49
CA ASP A 358 19.19 -4.16 23.49
C ASP A 358 19.03 -2.63 23.65
N LEU A 359 17.79 -2.12 23.56
CA LEU A 359 17.47 -0.69 23.61
C LEU A 359 16.76 -0.27 24.90
N GLY A 360 16.54 -1.23 25.82
CA GLY A 360 15.97 -0.99 27.13
C GLY A 360 14.45 -0.92 27.17
N THR A 361 13.95 -0.20 28.17
CA THR A 361 12.53 -0.07 28.52
C THR A 361 11.86 1.11 27.79
N LEU A 362 10.54 1.22 27.89
CA LEU A 362 9.81 2.40 27.41
C LEU A 362 10.18 3.65 28.23
N LEU A 363 10.56 3.53 29.50
CA LEU A 363 11.03 4.70 30.27
C LEU A 363 12.31 5.27 29.67
N GLU A 364 13.31 4.43 29.43
CA GLU A 364 14.59 4.85 28.83
C GLU A 364 14.37 5.45 27.42
N LYS A 365 13.46 4.86 26.64
CA LYS A 365 13.05 5.43 25.34
C LYS A 365 12.42 6.82 25.51
N THR A 366 11.50 6.96 26.45
CA THR A 366 10.82 8.24 26.74
C THR A 366 11.82 9.33 27.12
N GLU A 367 12.83 9.00 27.93
CA GLU A 367 13.91 9.94 28.29
C GLU A 367 14.75 10.38 27.08
N ARG A 368 15.10 9.45 26.17
CA ARG A 368 15.80 9.78 24.91
C ARG A 368 14.95 10.67 24.03
N VAL A 369 13.68 10.31 23.85
CA VAL A 369 12.72 11.09 23.06
C VAL A 369 12.55 12.51 23.63
N ALA A 370 12.51 12.68 24.96
CA ALA A 370 12.42 13.99 25.60
C ALA A 370 13.64 14.88 25.30
N LYS A 371 14.84 14.30 25.31
CA LYS A 371 16.07 15.03 24.95
C LYS A 371 16.07 15.44 23.48
N LEU A 372 15.65 14.54 22.59
CA LEU A 372 15.56 14.81 21.16
C LEU A 372 14.46 15.84 20.85
N ALA A 373 13.30 15.75 21.51
CA ALA A 373 12.23 16.73 21.40
C ALA A 373 12.67 18.12 21.83
N ALA A 374 13.45 18.22 22.92
CA ALA A 374 14.04 19.49 23.37
C ALA A 374 14.99 20.09 22.31
N LEU A 375 15.85 19.28 21.70
CA LEU A 375 16.74 19.72 20.63
C LEU A 375 15.93 20.24 19.42
N ILE A 376 14.95 19.49 18.95
CA ILE A 376 14.09 19.86 17.82
C ILE A 376 13.32 21.15 18.15
N ALA A 377 12.76 21.26 19.35
CA ALA A 377 12.05 22.46 19.78
C ALA A 377 12.95 23.70 19.75
N GLY A 378 14.20 23.58 20.24
CA GLY A 378 15.19 24.65 20.17
C GLY A 378 15.51 25.11 18.75
N GLN A 379 15.73 24.16 17.82
CA GLN A 379 15.97 24.46 16.41
C GLN A 379 14.77 25.13 15.73
N LEU A 380 13.55 24.78 16.14
CA LEU A 380 12.30 25.33 15.60
C LEU A 380 11.82 26.59 16.34
N GLN A 381 12.57 27.07 17.35
CA GLN A 381 12.18 28.20 18.21
C GLN A 381 10.78 27.99 18.84
N ALA A 382 10.46 26.71 19.19
CA ALA A 382 9.25 26.33 19.90
C ALA A 382 9.51 26.22 21.40
N ASP A 383 8.44 26.06 22.20
CA ASP A 383 8.55 25.88 23.64
C ASP A 383 9.20 24.55 24.01
N VAL A 384 10.42 24.62 24.52
CA VAL A 384 11.24 23.45 24.89
C VAL A 384 10.65 22.70 26.07
N GLU A 385 10.06 23.40 27.04
CA GLU A 385 9.51 22.75 28.24
C GLU A 385 8.19 22.03 27.91
N LEU A 386 7.33 22.59 27.05
CA LEU A 386 6.15 21.90 26.55
C LEU A 386 6.54 20.66 25.74
N ALA A 387 7.57 20.74 24.89
CA ALA A 387 8.04 19.60 24.10
C ALA A 387 8.58 18.46 24.98
N LYS A 388 9.40 18.80 26.00
CA LYS A 388 9.88 17.83 26.99
C LYS A 388 8.72 17.21 27.77
N ARG A 389 7.78 18.04 28.24
CA ARG A 389 6.63 17.57 29.02
C ARG A 389 5.80 16.60 28.18
N ALA A 390 5.49 16.95 26.95
CA ALA A 390 4.75 16.09 26.04
C ALA A 390 5.46 14.73 25.81
N ALA A 391 6.79 14.75 25.65
CA ALA A 391 7.59 13.57 25.47
C ALA A 391 7.60 12.66 26.71
N LEU A 392 7.73 13.22 27.90
CA LEU A 392 7.72 12.46 29.16
C LEU A 392 6.39 11.80 29.44
N LEU A 393 5.27 12.43 29.05
CA LEU A 393 3.95 11.86 29.21
C LEU A 393 3.55 10.91 28.08
N ALA A 394 4.25 10.93 26.94
CA ALA A 394 3.98 10.04 25.84
C ALA A 394 4.10 8.58 26.28
N LYS A 395 3.17 7.73 25.79
CA LYS A 395 3.11 6.30 26.13
C LYS A 395 2.64 5.98 27.56
N THR A 396 2.45 6.96 28.47
CA THR A 396 2.00 6.67 29.83
C THR A 396 0.56 6.17 29.88
N ASP A 397 -0.25 6.49 28.87
CA ASP A 397 -1.60 5.94 28.71
C ASP A 397 -1.63 4.42 28.47
N LEU A 398 -0.53 3.81 28.00
CA LEU A 398 -0.37 2.37 27.91
C LEU A 398 -0.45 1.67 29.28
N MET A 399 -0.22 2.41 30.36
CA MET A 399 -0.31 1.93 31.73
C MET A 399 -1.71 2.07 32.34
N THR A 400 -2.70 2.48 31.54
CA THR A 400 -4.08 2.65 31.97
C THR A 400 -4.92 1.41 31.67
N ASN A 401 -5.98 1.19 32.46
CA ASN A 401 -6.90 0.07 32.24
C ASN A 401 -7.65 0.23 30.92
N MET A 402 -8.03 1.45 30.55
CA MET A 402 -8.73 1.76 29.31
C MET A 402 -7.92 1.34 28.08
N VAL A 403 -6.66 1.71 28.02
CA VAL A 403 -5.80 1.34 26.87
C VAL A 403 -5.41 -0.15 26.92
N GLY A 404 -5.33 -0.73 28.12
CA GLY A 404 -5.16 -2.17 28.30
C GLY A 404 -6.29 -2.99 27.69
N GLU A 405 -7.55 -2.53 27.82
CA GLU A 405 -8.72 -3.16 27.20
C GLU A 405 -8.87 -2.76 25.71
N PHE A 406 -8.66 -1.48 25.40
CA PHE A 406 -8.84 -0.91 24.06
C PHE A 406 -7.52 -0.36 23.53
N ALA A 407 -6.63 -1.23 23.08
CA ALA A 407 -5.28 -0.85 22.61
C ALA A 407 -5.29 0.16 21.43
N ASN A 408 -6.34 0.19 20.63
CA ASN A 408 -6.50 1.15 19.54
C ASN A 408 -6.76 2.59 20.01
N LEU A 409 -7.09 2.79 21.28
CA LEU A 409 -7.29 4.11 21.89
C LEU A 409 -6.00 4.71 22.47
N GLN A 410 -4.84 4.06 22.29
CA GLN A 410 -3.55 4.63 22.68
C GLN A 410 -3.33 5.98 22.00
N GLY A 411 -2.82 6.94 22.75
CA GLY A 411 -2.66 8.34 22.33
C GLY A 411 -3.95 9.14 22.44
N ILE A 412 -5.09 8.63 21.99
CA ILE A 412 -6.41 9.29 22.18
C ILE A 412 -6.69 9.42 23.68
N MET A 413 -6.57 8.34 24.43
CA MET A 413 -6.75 8.37 25.88
C MET A 413 -5.68 9.21 26.57
N GLY A 414 -4.44 9.18 26.08
CA GLY A 414 -3.38 10.08 26.52
C GLY A 414 -3.79 11.54 26.46
N ARG A 415 -4.43 11.97 25.37
CA ARG A 415 -4.97 13.34 25.22
C ARG A 415 -6.04 13.64 26.26
N TYR A 416 -7.01 12.76 26.42
CA TYR A 416 -8.12 12.97 27.37
C TYR A 416 -7.63 12.98 28.82
N TYR A 417 -6.72 12.09 29.20
CA TYR A 417 -6.16 12.07 30.55
C TYR A 417 -5.28 13.27 30.80
N ALA A 418 -4.44 13.69 29.86
CA ALA A 418 -3.64 14.90 29.98
C ALA A 418 -4.50 16.15 30.21
N LEU A 419 -5.60 16.30 29.48
CA LEU A 419 -6.55 17.40 29.70
C LEU A 419 -7.20 17.31 31.09
N ALA A 420 -7.58 16.11 31.53
CA ALA A 420 -8.20 15.89 32.85
C ALA A 420 -7.19 16.16 33.99
N ASP A 421 -5.90 15.92 33.76
CA ASP A 421 -4.81 16.22 34.71
C ASP A 421 -4.42 17.71 34.73
N GLY A 422 -4.99 18.55 33.84
CA GLY A 422 -4.71 19.99 33.75
C GLY A 422 -3.45 20.34 32.96
N GLU A 423 -2.95 19.42 32.13
CA GLU A 423 -1.81 19.68 31.24
C GLU A 423 -2.15 20.75 30.19
N HIS A 424 -1.11 21.42 29.67
CA HIS A 424 -1.29 22.38 28.59
C HIS A 424 -1.94 21.74 27.36
N ALA A 425 -2.82 22.45 26.67
CA ALA A 425 -3.59 21.91 25.54
C ALA A 425 -2.71 21.32 24.43
N GLU A 426 -1.55 21.96 24.12
CA GLU A 426 -0.61 21.43 23.12
C GLU A 426 0.08 20.16 23.61
N VAL A 427 0.38 20.02 24.90
CA VAL A 427 0.92 18.79 25.50
C VAL A 427 -0.11 17.67 25.37
N ALA A 428 -1.36 17.97 25.70
CA ALA A 428 -2.44 16.99 25.59
C ALA A 428 -2.68 16.55 24.14
N LEU A 429 -2.75 17.49 23.20
CA LEU A 429 -2.91 17.18 21.77
C LEU A 429 -1.75 16.32 21.24
N ALA A 430 -0.52 16.62 21.64
CA ALA A 430 0.66 15.88 21.24
C ALA A 430 0.63 14.40 21.67
N GLN A 431 -0.11 14.04 22.75
CA GLN A 431 -0.28 12.64 23.16
C GLN A 431 -0.96 11.79 22.08
N GLU A 432 -1.85 12.37 21.31
CA GLU A 432 -2.49 11.70 20.19
C GLU A 432 -1.68 11.84 18.89
N GLU A 433 -1.24 13.06 18.61
CA GLU A 433 -0.62 13.42 17.33
C GLU A 433 0.75 12.81 17.09
N HIS A 434 1.49 12.41 18.13
CA HIS A 434 2.81 11.79 17.92
C HIS A 434 2.72 10.44 17.19
N TYR A 435 1.56 9.80 17.17
CA TYR A 435 1.32 8.60 16.36
C TYR A 435 1.06 8.91 14.88
N PHE A 436 0.81 10.18 14.53
CA PHE A 436 0.49 10.56 13.16
C PHE A 436 1.75 10.65 12.27
N PRO A 437 1.64 10.34 10.98
CA PRO A 437 0.51 9.67 10.33
C PRO A 437 0.39 8.20 10.76
N LYS A 438 -0.82 7.76 11.11
CA LYS A 438 -1.08 6.37 11.56
C LYS A 438 -1.03 5.37 10.39
N GLN A 439 -1.37 5.82 9.18
CA GLN A 439 -1.43 5.01 7.97
C GLN A 439 -1.03 5.83 6.74
N SER A 440 -0.83 5.15 5.61
CA SER A 440 -0.58 5.82 4.33
C SER A 440 -1.73 6.78 4.00
N GLY A 441 -1.42 8.01 3.58
CA GLY A 441 -2.42 9.05 3.32
C GLY A 441 -3.05 9.67 4.57
N GLY A 442 -2.80 9.15 5.79
CA GLY A 442 -3.34 9.72 7.03
C GLY A 442 -2.79 11.13 7.32
N ALA A 443 -3.49 11.89 8.17
CA ALA A 443 -3.10 13.25 8.55
C ALA A 443 -1.74 13.29 9.26
N THR A 444 -0.97 14.36 9.04
CA THR A 444 0.21 14.71 9.84
C THR A 444 -0.20 15.50 11.08
N PRO A 445 0.65 15.59 12.14
CA PRO A 445 0.35 16.41 13.32
C PRO A 445 0.07 17.86 12.95
N SER A 446 -1.00 18.42 13.50
CA SER A 446 -1.41 19.81 13.29
C SER A 446 -0.72 20.77 14.26
N GLY A 447 -0.52 20.33 15.50
CA GLY A 447 0.11 21.11 16.56
C GLY A 447 1.63 21.09 16.50
N LYS A 448 2.27 22.23 16.82
CA LYS A 448 3.74 22.35 16.79
C LYS A 448 4.42 21.33 17.71
N ILE A 449 3.92 21.17 18.93
CA ILE A 449 4.45 20.21 19.90
C ILE A 449 4.22 18.77 19.42
N GLY A 450 3.05 18.49 18.81
CA GLY A 450 2.76 17.20 18.19
C GLY A 450 3.73 16.85 17.05
N GLN A 451 4.08 17.82 16.18
CA GLN A 451 5.08 17.67 15.11
C GLN A 451 6.46 17.32 15.69
N ILE A 452 6.91 18.07 16.71
CA ILE A 452 8.19 17.86 17.38
C ILE A 452 8.25 16.45 18.00
N LEU A 453 7.24 16.09 18.75
CA LEU A 453 7.18 14.79 19.42
C LEU A 453 7.10 13.62 18.43
N SER A 454 6.32 13.78 17.35
CA SER A 454 6.22 12.79 16.28
C SER A 454 7.57 12.54 15.58
N LEU A 455 8.33 13.59 15.31
CA LEU A 455 9.68 13.49 14.75
C LEU A 455 10.64 12.82 15.74
N ALA A 456 10.69 13.27 16.98
CA ALA A 456 11.59 12.74 18.00
C ALA A 456 11.35 11.23 18.24
N GLU A 457 10.09 10.82 18.36
CA GLU A 457 9.71 9.42 18.61
C GLU A 457 10.10 8.50 17.45
N LYS A 458 9.83 8.94 16.21
CA LYS A 458 10.14 8.15 15.03
C LYS A 458 11.63 8.09 14.72
N ILE A 459 12.37 9.18 14.96
CA ILE A 459 13.83 9.22 14.77
C ILE A 459 14.53 8.35 15.81
N ASP A 460 14.14 8.43 17.10
CA ASP A 460 14.66 7.54 18.15
C ASP A 460 14.42 6.07 17.82
N THR A 461 13.21 5.76 17.37
CA THR A 461 12.87 4.38 16.96
C THR A 461 13.74 3.90 15.80
N LEU A 462 13.89 4.72 14.76
CA LEU A 462 14.69 4.40 13.58
C LEU A 462 16.17 4.20 13.94
N ALA A 463 16.74 5.16 14.65
CA ALA A 463 18.13 5.11 15.11
C ALA A 463 18.39 3.88 16.00
N GLY A 464 17.52 3.63 16.97
CA GLY A 464 17.66 2.53 17.91
C GLY A 464 17.57 1.17 17.25
N ILE A 465 16.54 0.92 16.44
CA ILE A 465 16.35 -0.38 15.81
C ILE A 465 17.47 -0.70 14.81
N PHE A 466 17.95 0.30 14.06
CA PHE A 466 19.11 0.11 13.17
C PHE A 466 20.41 -0.12 13.95
N SER A 467 20.63 0.58 15.09
CA SER A 467 21.81 0.36 15.93
C SER A 467 21.82 -1.04 16.58
N ALA A 468 20.65 -1.64 16.82
CA ALA A 468 20.51 -3.02 17.25
C ALA A 468 20.64 -4.06 16.09
N GLY A 469 20.90 -3.61 14.86
CA GLY A 469 21.08 -4.47 13.68
C GLY A 469 19.79 -5.06 13.11
N LEU A 470 18.62 -4.56 13.53
CA LEU A 470 17.30 -5.07 13.11
C LEU A 470 16.75 -4.31 11.90
N ILE A 471 17.37 -4.53 10.75
CA ILE A 471 17.06 -3.83 9.51
C ILE A 471 15.91 -4.52 8.77
N PRO A 472 14.92 -3.79 8.24
CA PRO A 472 13.85 -4.37 7.44
C PRO A 472 14.37 -5.07 6.18
N THR A 473 13.90 -6.31 5.92
CA THR A 473 14.30 -7.09 4.74
C THR A 473 13.06 -7.59 3.99
N GLY A 474 13.01 -7.41 2.66
CA GLY A 474 11.87 -7.83 1.84
C GLY A 474 10.55 -7.30 2.43
N ASP A 475 9.56 -8.19 2.65
CA ASP A 475 8.27 -7.80 3.23
C ASP A 475 8.27 -7.74 4.77
N LYS A 476 9.37 -8.12 5.43
CA LYS A 476 9.46 -8.18 6.89
C LYS A 476 9.89 -6.82 7.45
N ASP A 477 8.99 -6.19 8.20
CA ASP A 477 9.21 -4.94 8.92
C ASP A 477 8.46 -4.95 10.27
N PRO A 478 8.91 -5.73 11.25
CA PRO A 478 8.19 -5.93 12.51
C PRO A 478 8.08 -4.67 13.37
N TYR A 479 8.97 -3.68 13.15
CA TYR A 479 8.96 -2.40 13.87
C TYR A 479 8.34 -1.26 13.06
N ALA A 480 7.76 -1.54 11.89
CA ALA A 480 7.14 -0.57 11.00
C ALA A 480 8.05 0.63 10.63
N LEU A 481 9.34 0.38 10.45
CA LEU A 481 10.36 1.41 10.18
C LEU A 481 10.12 2.13 8.86
N ARG A 482 9.60 1.43 7.83
CA ARG A 482 9.24 2.05 6.55
C ARG A 482 8.15 3.11 6.75
N ARG A 483 7.14 2.79 7.56
CA ARG A 483 6.05 3.72 7.90
C ARG A 483 6.56 4.87 8.76
N ALA A 484 7.41 4.59 9.74
CA ALA A 484 8.02 5.62 10.59
C ALA A 484 8.84 6.61 9.75
N THR A 485 9.68 6.11 8.83
CA THR A 485 10.50 6.94 7.94
C THR A 485 9.65 7.81 7.01
N LEU A 486 8.61 7.21 6.38
CA LEU A 486 7.67 7.99 5.57
C LEU A 486 6.95 9.04 6.43
N GLY A 487 6.62 8.72 7.68
CA GLY A 487 6.06 9.66 8.64
C GLY A 487 6.98 10.84 8.92
N ILE A 488 8.28 10.61 9.14
CA ILE A 488 9.29 11.67 9.30
C ILE A 488 9.30 12.59 8.07
N LEU A 489 9.42 12.01 6.87
CA LEU A 489 9.46 12.74 5.61
C LEU A 489 8.21 13.61 5.41
N ARG A 490 7.02 13.03 5.61
CA ARG A 490 5.76 13.73 5.46
C ARG A 490 5.60 14.87 6.47
N VAL A 491 5.95 14.64 7.73
CA VAL A 491 5.89 15.69 8.75
C VAL A 491 6.80 16.86 8.39
N LEU A 492 8.02 16.59 7.91
CA LEU A 492 8.95 17.66 7.50
C LEU A 492 8.47 18.41 6.25
N ILE A 493 8.06 17.67 5.21
CA ILE A 493 7.71 18.24 3.90
C ILE A 493 6.36 18.96 3.96
N GLU A 494 5.31 18.28 4.46
CA GLU A 494 3.93 18.78 4.42
C GLU A 494 3.69 19.94 5.39
N ASN A 495 4.45 20.01 6.50
CA ASN A 495 4.37 21.12 7.46
C ASN A 495 5.45 22.19 7.24
N GLY A 496 6.23 22.13 6.16
CA GLY A 496 7.22 23.14 5.83
C GLY A 496 8.38 23.24 6.84
N ILE A 497 8.79 22.11 7.43
CA ILE A 497 9.82 22.07 8.49
C ILE A 497 11.20 21.82 7.88
N ALA A 498 12.09 22.82 7.96
CA ALA A 498 13.41 22.81 7.34
C ALA A 498 14.49 22.24 8.27
N LEU A 499 14.29 21.06 8.85
CA LEU A 499 15.27 20.39 9.71
C LEU A 499 16.17 19.45 8.90
N ASP A 500 17.40 19.30 9.37
CA ASP A 500 18.38 18.36 8.81
C ASP A 500 18.20 16.99 9.46
N VAL A 501 17.74 16.02 8.65
CA VAL A 501 17.46 14.67 9.16
C VAL A 501 18.72 13.92 9.59
N VAL A 502 19.88 14.29 9.03
CA VAL A 502 21.16 13.66 9.36
C VAL A 502 21.67 14.16 10.70
N GLU A 503 21.58 15.47 10.97
CA GLU A 503 21.90 16.05 12.28
C GLU A 503 21.01 15.46 13.39
N LEU A 504 19.71 15.34 13.13
CA LEU A 504 18.77 14.74 14.09
C LEU A 504 19.06 13.25 14.33
N LEU A 505 19.43 12.52 13.29
CA LEU A 505 19.84 11.13 13.41
C LEU A 505 21.12 10.98 14.23
N ASP A 506 22.13 11.82 13.99
CA ASP A 506 23.37 11.81 14.74
C ASP A 506 23.11 12.08 16.23
N ALA A 507 22.26 13.06 16.54
CA ALA A 507 21.86 13.37 17.91
C ALA A 507 21.08 12.22 18.59
N ALA A 508 20.27 11.48 17.83
CA ALA A 508 19.59 10.30 18.35
C ALA A 508 20.56 9.13 18.59
N LEU A 509 21.47 8.85 17.64
CA LEU A 509 22.47 7.79 17.77
C LEU A 509 23.42 7.99 18.96
N ASP A 510 23.73 9.23 19.31
CA ASP A 510 24.57 9.58 20.46
C ASP A 510 23.95 9.24 21.82
N GLN A 511 22.65 8.97 21.87
CA GLN A 511 21.96 8.64 23.12
C GLN A 511 22.00 7.14 23.47
N PHE A 512 22.43 6.27 22.54
CA PHE A 512 22.50 4.85 22.80
C PHE A 512 23.85 4.44 23.38
N SER A 513 23.82 3.66 24.48
CA SER A 513 25.00 3.24 25.22
C SER A 513 25.54 1.86 24.82
N HIS A 514 24.75 1.05 24.09
CA HIS A 514 25.20 -0.27 23.64
C HIS A 514 26.26 -0.15 22.51
N SER A 515 27.05 -1.20 22.33
CA SER A 515 28.12 -1.18 21.32
C SER A 515 27.57 -1.42 19.91
N PHE A 516 27.83 -0.47 19.02
CA PHE A 516 27.52 -0.59 17.57
C PHE A 516 28.45 0.32 16.76
N ASN A 517 28.53 0.09 15.45
CA ASN A 517 29.29 0.95 14.54
C ASN A 517 28.45 2.16 14.14
N LYS A 518 28.65 3.30 14.79
CA LYS A 518 27.87 4.54 14.56
C LYS A 518 27.93 4.99 13.11
N GLY A 519 29.13 5.02 12.48
CA GLY A 519 29.30 5.49 11.11
C GLY A 519 28.55 4.64 10.10
N GLU A 520 28.67 3.32 10.22
CA GLU A 520 27.97 2.37 9.35
C GLU A 520 26.44 2.41 9.56
N THR A 521 26.01 2.48 10.82
CA THR A 521 24.57 2.60 11.16
C THR A 521 23.98 3.89 10.59
N ARG A 522 24.67 5.01 10.80
CA ARG A 522 24.29 6.30 10.24
C ARG A 522 24.09 6.22 8.72
N GLN A 523 25.07 5.69 7.99
CA GLN A 523 24.96 5.58 6.53
C GLN A 523 23.78 4.73 6.12
N ARG A 524 23.58 3.57 6.74
CA ARG A 524 22.45 2.67 6.45
C ARG A 524 21.09 3.34 6.68
N VAL A 525 20.96 4.13 7.76
CA VAL A 525 19.71 4.86 8.04
C VAL A 525 19.50 5.98 7.02
N VAL A 526 20.55 6.71 6.68
CA VAL A 526 20.48 7.77 5.65
C VAL A 526 20.04 7.17 4.30
N ASP A 527 20.69 6.09 3.86
CA ASP A 527 20.32 5.38 2.63
C ASP A 527 18.85 4.92 2.67
N PHE A 528 18.40 4.41 3.82
CA PHE A 528 17.01 3.97 4.02
C PHE A 528 16.02 5.14 3.95
N ILE A 529 16.37 6.30 4.53
CA ILE A 529 15.53 7.52 4.46
C ILE A 529 15.40 7.98 3.00
N PHE A 530 16.51 8.08 2.26
CA PHE A 530 16.50 8.57 0.88
C PHE A 530 15.85 7.58 -0.09
N ASP A 531 15.95 6.27 0.17
CA ASP A 531 15.19 5.26 -0.59
C ASP A 531 13.66 5.46 -0.41
N ARG A 532 13.21 5.79 0.81
CA ARG A 532 11.79 6.12 1.05
C ARG A 532 11.39 7.48 0.46
N LEU A 533 12.29 8.46 0.48
CA LEU A 533 12.05 9.76 -0.17
C LEU A 533 11.92 9.59 -1.70
N LYS A 534 12.71 8.68 -2.30
CA LYS A 534 12.57 8.34 -3.72
C LYS A 534 11.17 7.82 -4.04
N GLY A 535 10.68 6.84 -3.27
CA GLY A 535 9.31 6.34 -3.41
C GLY A 535 8.27 7.45 -3.29
N TYR A 536 8.41 8.31 -2.27
CA TYR A 536 7.51 9.45 -2.07
C TYR A 536 7.51 10.42 -3.27
N CYS A 537 8.69 10.74 -3.83
CA CYS A 537 8.78 11.60 -5.01
C CYS A 537 8.15 10.96 -6.24
N LEU A 538 8.39 9.66 -6.49
CA LEU A 538 7.78 8.95 -7.62
C LEU A 538 6.24 8.93 -7.53
N ASP A 539 5.69 8.72 -6.33
CA ASP A 539 4.25 8.75 -6.08
C ASP A 539 3.65 10.16 -6.32
N GLN A 540 4.46 11.22 -6.18
CA GLN A 540 4.09 12.61 -6.50
C GLN A 540 4.25 12.97 -7.99
N GLY A 541 4.71 12.02 -8.82
CA GLY A 541 4.85 12.20 -10.28
C GLY A 541 6.21 12.73 -10.74
N TYR A 542 7.23 12.76 -9.87
CA TYR A 542 8.60 13.05 -10.28
C TYR A 542 9.23 11.81 -10.90
N SER A 543 10.19 12.00 -11.83
CA SER A 543 10.90 10.90 -12.47
C SER A 543 12.15 10.47 -11.68
N SER A 544 12.64 9.26 -11.97
CA SER A 544 13.84 8.72 -11.29
C SER A 544 15.10 9.54 -11.57
N ASP A 545 15.25 10.06 -12.78
CA ASP A 545 16.41 10.88 -13.18
C ASP A 545 16.38 12.28 -12.54
N GLU A 546 15.19 12.89 -12.36
CA GLU A 546 15.03 14.12 -11.59
C GLU A 546 15.44 13.92 -10.12
N PHE A 547 15.01 12.80 -9.52
CA PHE A 547 15.42 12.45 -8.16
C PHE A 547 16.94 12.28 -8.05
N GLU A 548 17.55 11.50 -8.95
CA GLU A 548 18.99 11.24 -8.95
C GLU A 548 19.82 12.51 -9.22
N ALA A 549 19.29 13.45 -10.02
CA ALA A 549 19.94 14.74 -10.24
C ALA A 549 20.04 15.57 -8.94
N VAL A 550 18.99 15.57 -8.13
CA VAL A 550 18.99 16.27 -6.84
C VAL A 550 19.78 15.51 -5.78
N LEU A 551 19.65 14.17 -5.74
CA LEU A 551 20.39 13.35 -4.76
C LEU A 551 21.92 13.51 -4.93
N ALA A 552 22.40 13.74 -6.15
CA ALA A 552 23.82 13.90 -6.42
C ALA A 552 24.48 15.07 -5.68
N VAL A 553 23.73 16.07 -5.26
CA VAL A 553 24.21 17.22 -4.47
C VAL A 553 24.00 17.05 -2.98
N ASN A 554 23.51 15.86 -2.53
CA ASN A 554 23.34 15.41 -1.15
C ASN A 554 22.62 16.42 -0.22
N PRO A 555 21.44 16.94 -0.56
CA PRO A 555 20.69 17.77 0.37
C PRO A 555 20.14 16.91 1.53
N THR A 556 20.47 17.29 2.75
CA THR A 556 20.12 16.55 3.97
C THR A 556 18.79 16.98 4.61
N ARG A 557 18.15 18.02 4.04
CA ARG A 557 16.84 18.54 4.47
C ARG A 557 15.78 18.11 3.48
N PRO A 558 14.82 17.27 3.86
CA PRO A 558 13.77 16.78 2.93
C PRO A 558 12.93 17.89 2.29
N LEU A 559 12.66 18.98 3.01
CA LEU A 559 11.96 20.14 2.45
C LEU A 559 12.77 20.81 1.33
N ASP A 560 14.07 21.01 1.56
CA ASP A 560 15.00 21.57 0.56
C ASP A 560 15.11 20.65 -0.66
N PHE A 561 15.15 19.33 -0.43
CA PHE A 561 15.12 18.33 -1.52
C PHE A 561 13.89 18.53 -2.41
N MET A 562 12.71 18.72 -1.80
CA MET A 562 11.47 18.93 -2.55
C MET A 562 11.44 20.24 -3.34
N LEU A 563 12.04 21.29 -2.80
CA LEU A 563 12.17 22.58 -3.52
C LEU A 563 13.07 22.43 -4.75
N ARG A 564 14.19 21.70 -4.62
CA ARG A 564 15.13 21.45 -5.70
C ARG A 564 14.52 20.56 -6.80
N ILE A 565 13.88 19.44 -6.43
CA ILE A 565 13.32 18.51 -7.43
C ILE A 565 12.17 19.18 -8.22
N ARG A 566 11.35 20.01 -7.59
CA ARG A 566 10.32 20.82 -8.26
C ARG A 566 10.95 21.78 -9.27
N ALA A 567 12.04 22.43 -8.89
CA ALA A 567 12.76 23.33 -9.79
C ALA A 567 13.38 22.58 -10.97
N VAL A 568 13.95 21.39 -10.74
CA VAL A 568 14.51 20.52 -11.80
C VAL A 568 13.39 20.05 -12.76
N GLN A 569 12.24 19.65 -12.25
CA GLN A 569 11.10 19.26 -13.09
C GLN A 569 10.62 20.41 -13.99
N THR A 570 10.56 21.63 -13.44
CA THR A 570 10.20 22.81 -14.21
C THR A 570 11.28 23.16 -15.24
N PHE A 571 12.55 23.10 -14.86
CA PHE A 571 13.68 23.32 -15.75
C PHE A 571 13.67 22.36 -16.95
N ARG A 572 13.34 21.09 -16.73
CA ARG A 572 13.25 20.06 -17.79
C ARG A 572 12.26 20.40 -18.90
N GLN A 573 11.27 21.22 -18.61
CA GLN A 573 10.26 21.66 -19.59
C GLN A 573 10.75 22.84 -20.47
N LEU A 574 11.91 23.41 -20.15
CA LEU A 574 12.48 24.51 -20.93
C LEU A 574 13.12 24.00 -22.24
N PRO A 575 13.03 24.75 -23.33
CA PRO A 575 13.69 24.39 -24.60
C PRO A 575 15.21 24.23 -24.49
N GLU A 576 15.83 24.89 -23.53
CA GLU A 576 17.26 24.90 -23.27
C GLU A 576 17.77 23.66 -22.51
N ALA A 577 16.86 22.96 -21.82
CA ALA A 577 17.19 21.94 -20.83
C ALA A 577 17.99 20.76 -21.43
N GLU A 578 17.57 20.26 -22.59
CA GLU A 578 18.21 19.11 -23.24
C GLU A 578 19.65 19.43 -23.65
N SER A 579 19.89 20.57 -24.30
CA SER A 579 21.22 21.02 -24.70
C SER A 579 22.14 21.19 -23.48
N LEU A 580 21.66 21.87 -22.43
CA LEU A 580 22.43 22.11 -21.20
C LEU A 580 22.71 20.83 -20.42
N ALA A 581 21.79 19.89 -20.34
CA ALA A 581 22.02 18.59 -19.72
C ALA A 581 23.11 17.80 -20.47
N ALA A 582 23.04 17.77 -21.82
CA ALA A 582 24.06 17.14 -22.66
C ALA A 582 25.43 17.82 -22.52
N ALA A 583 25.47 19.16 -22.51
CA ALA A 583 26.68 19.93 -22.32
C ALA A 583 27.29 19.66 -20.92
N ASN A 584 26.50 19.66 -19.86
CA ASN A 584 26.99 19.33 -18.51
C ASN A 584 27.52 17.89 -18.42
N LYS A 585 26.87 16.91 -19.07
CA LYS A 585 27.36 15.55 -19.14
C LYS A 585 28.72 15.48 -19.87
N ARG A 586 28.89 16.25 -20.94
CA ARG A 586 30.17 16.40 -21.64
C ARG A 586 31.23 17.03 -20.75
N ILE A 587 30.89 18.11 -20.05
CA ILE A 587 31.79 18.80 -19.10
C ILE A 587 32.27 17.82 -18.02
N ILE A 588 31.37 17.16 -17.32
CA ILE A 588 31.72 16.19 -16.27
C ILE A 588 32.62 15.08 -16.79
N ASN A 589 32.40 14.59 -18.00
CA ASN A 589 33.25 13.57 -18.63
C ASN A 589 34.65 14.12 -18.96
N ILE A 590 34.77 15.36 -19.40
CA ILE A 590 36.04 16.02 -19.66
C ILE A 590 36.81 16.20 -18.36
N LEU A 591 36.15 16.73 -17.31
CA LEU A 591 36.76 16.97 -16.00
C LEU A 591 37.24 15.67 -15.33
N LYS A 592 36.46 14.58 -15.42
CA LYS A 592 36.81 13.25 -14.88
C LYS A 592 38.02 12.61 -15.60
N LYS A 593 38.22 12.93 -16.87
CA LYS A 593 39.34 12.39 -17.67
C LYS A 593 40.64 13.22 -17.53
N SER A 594 40.61 14.35 -16.83
CA SER A 594 41.78 15.14 -16.54
C SER A 594 42.74 14.34 -15.64
N GLU A 595 43.97 14.15 -16.08
CA GLU A 595 45.03 13.44 -15.34
C GLU A 595 45.61 14.30 -14.20
N HIS A 596 45.31 15.59 -14.17
CA HIS A 596 45.86 16.55 -13.23
C HIS A 596 44.75 17.27 -12.46
N ALA A 597 45.07 17.78 -11.27
CA ALA A 597 44.16 18.61 -10.48
C ALA A 597 43.75 19.85 -11.29
N ILE A 598 42.45 20.11 -11.36
CA ILE A 598 41.88 21.27 -12.06
C ILE A 598 42.20 22.51 -11.25
N PRO A 599 42.84 23.57 -11.81
CA PRO A 599 43.10 24.78 -11.09
C PRO A 599 41.82 25.49 -10.61
N GLU A 600 41.87 26.10 -9.44
CA GLU A 600 40.77 26.91 -8.92
C GLU A 600 40.61 28.26 -9.62
N THR A 601 41.70 28.75 -10.27
CA THR A 601 41.73 30.04 -10.96
C THR A 601 41.80 29.89 -12.46
N ILE A 602 41.00 30.67 -13.17
CA ILE A 602 41.00 30.72 -14.62
C ILE A 602 42.14 31.62 -15.08
N GLY A 603 43.06 31.08 -15.83
CA GLY A 603 44.20 31.85 -16.41
C GLY A 603 43.78 32.62 -17.66
N THR A 604 44.76 32.87 -18.52
CA THR A 604 44.52 33.59 -19.78
C THR A 604 43.69 32.77 -20.78
N LEU A 605 42.60 33.36 -21.28
CA LEU A 605 41.75 32.85 -22.36
C LEU A 605 42.03 33.61 -23.64
N VAL A 606 42.03 32.88 -24.76
CA VAL A 606 42.46 33.41 -26.09
C VAL A 606 41.24 33.66 -26.98
N GLU A 607 40.37 32.63 -27.12
CA GLU A 607 39.24 32.65 -28.04
C GLU A 607 38.12 33.54 -27.56
N ALA A 608 37.36 34.16 -28.48
CA ALA A 608 36.25 35.00 -28.15
C ALA A 608 35.12 34.22 -27.43
N ALA A 609 34.87 32.96 -27.87
CA ALA A 609 33.82 32.11 -27.28
C ALA A 609 34.09 31.76 -25.82
N GLU A 610 35.36 31.51 -25.42
CA GLU A 610 35.73 31.19 -24.04
C GLU A 610 35.66 32.43 -23.12
N LYS A 611 36.02 33.62 -23.68
CA LYS A 611 35.85 34.90 -22.95
C LYS A 611 34.39 35.27 -22.73
N ASN A 612 33.55 35.04 -23.75
CA ASN A 612 32.11 35.28 -23.64
C ASN A 612 31.47 34.33 -22.65
N LEU A 613 31.85 33.04 -22.64
CA LEU A 613 31.37 32.10 -21.68
C LEU A 613 31.77 32.46 -20.23
N LEU A 614 33.02 32.89 -20.02
CA LEU A 614 33.47 33.37 -18.70
C LEU A 614 32.61 34.55 -18.24
N ALA A 615 32.49 35.59 -19.06
CA ALA A 615 31.69 36.76 -18.68
C ALA A 615 30.24 36.44 -18.36
N ALA A 616 29.63 35.55 -19.18
CA ALA A 616 28.25 35.09 -18.94
C ALA A 616 28.10 34.26 -17.66
N ALA A 617 29.08 33.38 -17.37
CA ALA A 617 29.09 32.56 -16.16
C ALA A 617 29.30 33.43 -14.90
N GLU A 618 30.21 34.41 -14.92
CA GLU A 618 30.41 35.33 -13.79
C GLU A 618 29.16 36.19 -13.50
N ALA A 619 28.51 36.71 -14.53
CA ALA A 619 27.27 37.45 -14.39
C ALA A 619 26.17 36.54 -13.80
N SER A 620 26.03 35.32 -14.33
CA SER A 620 25.06 34.34 -13.83
C SER A 620 25.31 33.97 -12.39
N ASP A 621 26.56 33.72 -11.97
CA ASP A 621 26.92 33.39 -10.58
C ASP A 621 26.48 34.50 -9.62
N THR A 622 26.74 35.74 -9.99
CA THR A 622 26.33 36.93 -9.17
C THR A 622 24.81 36.99 -9.02
N GLU A 623 24.06 36.68 -10.04
CA GLU A 623 22.61 36.77 -10.05
C GLU A 623 21.91 35.59 -9.34
N ILE A 624 22.49 34.37 -9.39
CA ILE A 624 21.89 33.22 -8.73
C ILE A 624 22.18 33.18 -7.22
N LEU A 625 23.25 33.79 -6.70
CA LEU A 625 23.61 33.75 -5.29
C LEU A 625 22.48 34.20 -4.36
N PRO A 626 21.80 35.35 -4.56
CA PRO A 626 20.70 35.76 -3.72
C PRO A 626 19.49 34.77 -3.86
N LEU A 627 19.24 34.26 -5.05
CA LEU A 627 18.15 33.28 -5.29
C LEU A 627 18.38 31.98 -4.54
N LEU A 628 19.64 31.50 -4.48
CA LEU A 628 20.01 30.33 -3.71
C LEU A 628 19.84 30.55 -2.20
N ALA A 629 20.19 31.74 -1.70
CA ALA A 629 20.02 32.11 -0.29
C ALA A 629 18.51 32.10 0.10
N GLU A 630 17.64 32.50 -0.82
CA GLU A 630 16.18 32.45 -0.67
C GLU A 630 15.55 31.09 -1.02
N GLN A 631 16.36 30.08 -1.35
CA GLN A 631 15.92 28.75 -1.83
C GLN A 631 15.02 28.82 -3.09
N ASN A 632 15.15 29.88 -3.88
CA ASN A 632 14.41 30.07 -5.12
C ASN A 632 15.10 29.37 -6.30
N TYR A 633 15.19 28.05 -6.21
CA TYR A 633 15.92 27.21 -7.18
C TYR A 633 15.33 27.28 -8.60
N GLN A 634 14.02 27.51 -8.72
CA GLN A 634 13.37 27.64 -10.02
C GLN A 634 13.87 28.87 -10.79
N LEU A 635 13.90 30.04 -10.17
CA LEU A 635 14.43 31.23 -10.79
C LEU A 635 15.94 31.12 -11.06
N ALA A 636 16.70 30.48 -10.16
CA ALA A 636 18.10 30.23 -10.35
C ALA A 636 18.38 29.33 -11.57
N LEU A 637 17.64 28.22 -11.73
CA LEU A 637 17.75 27.37 -12.93
C LEU A 637 17.29 28.08 -14.22
N ASN A 638 16.23 28.88 -14.16
CA ASN A 638 15.80 29.68 -15.30
C ASN A 638 16.89 30.69 -15.73
N ARG A 639 17.64 31.23 -14.77
CA ARG A 639 18.77 32.11 -15.09
C ARG A 639 19.94 31.35 -15.71
N LEU A 640 20.28 30.18 -15.16
CA LEU A 640 21.28 29.28 -15.73
C LEU A 640 20.92 28.77 -17.13
N ALA A 641 19.62 28.65 -17.44
CA ALA A 641 19.16 28.24 -18.77
C ALA A 641 19.57 29.22 -19.86
N GLN A 642 19.74 30.51 -19.55
CA GLN A 642 20.20 31.55 -20.50
C GLN A 642 21.65 31.35 -20.94
N LEU A 643 22.43 30.51 -20.28
CA LEU A 643 23.81 30.20 -20.66
C LEU A 643 23.92 29.29 -21.90
N ARG A 644 22.80 28.70 -22.35
CA ARG A 644 22.79 27.71 -23.44
C ARG A 644 23.57 28.18 -24.66
N ASP A 645 23.26 29.34 -25.25
CA ASP A 645 23.84 29.77 -26.51
C ASP A 645 25.34 30.04 -26.38
N THR A 646 25.82 30.51 -25.23
CA THR A 646 27.24 30.71 -24.95
C THR A 646 27.98 29.41 -24.73
N VAL A 647 27.32 28.42 -24.10
CA VAL A 647 27.85 27.06 -23.90
C VAL A 647 27.96 26.33 -25.22
N ASP A 648 26.93 26.39 -26.05
CA ASP A 648 26.94 25.79 -27.38
C ASP A 648 28.03 26.42 -28.25
N ALA A 649 28.15 27.75 -28.31
CA ALA A 649 29.18 28.47 -29.01
C ALA A 649 30.61 28.12 -28.53
N PHE A 650 30.82 27.89 -27.25
CA PHE A 650 32.09 27.43 -26.72
C PHE A 650 32.46 26.03 -27.24
N PHE A 651 31.54 25.08 -27.17
CA PHE A 651 31.82 23.73 -27.66
C PHE A 651 32.00 23.59 -29.18
N ASP A 652 31.40 24.52 -29.92
CA ASP A 652 31.54 24.56 -31.41
C ASP A 652 32.88 25.17 -31.86
N ASN A 653 33.42 26.13 -31.07
CA ASN A 653 34.57 26.92 -31.51
C ASN A 653 35.84 26.66 -30.69
N VAL A 654 35.78 25.96 -29.56
CA VAL A 654 36.93 25.80 -28.64
C VAL A 654 37.29 24.33 -28.46
N MET A 655 38.55 23.98 -28.79
CA MET A 655 39.10 22.66 -28.49
C MET A 655 39.66 22.65 -27.06
N VAL A 656 38.97 22.03 -26.11
CA VAL A 656 39.37 22.01 -24.68
C VAL A 656 40.73 21.37 -24.48
N ASN A 657 40.98 20.21 -25.09
CA ASN A 657 42.26 19.48 -25.01
C ASN A 657 43.25 20.02 -26.06
N THR A 658 43.96 21.08 -25.73
CA THR A 658 45.05 21.66 -26.51
C THR A 658 46.40 21.21 -25.94
N ASP A 659 47.46 21.28 -26.76
CA ASP A 659 48.84 20.97 -26.35
C ASP A 659 49.41 22.02 -25.38
N ASP A 660 48.93 23.26 -25.46
CA ASP A 660 49.25 24.30 -24.46
C ASP A 660 48.62 23.98 -23.11
N VAL A 661 49.44 23.58 -22.15
CA VAL A 661 49.05 23.18 -20.80
C VAL A 661 48.36 24.31 -20.04
N ALA A 662 48.87 25.55 -20.18
CA ALA A 662 48.31 26.70 -19.47
C ALA A 662 46.90 27.05 -19.96
N LEU A 663 46.72 27.03 -21.30
CA LEU A 663 45.43 27.29 -21.92
C LEU A 663 44.44 26.16 -21.65
N ARG A 664 44.88 24.89 -21.73
CA ARG A 664 44.04 23.73 -21.35
C ARG A 664 43.54 23.83 -19.92
N ASN A 665 44.42 24.15 -18.97
CA ASN A 665 44.08 24.31 -17.56
C ASN A 665 43.06 25.44 -17.34
N SER A 666 43.20 26.56 -18.05
CA SER A 666 42.25 27.69 -17.97
C SER A 666 40.86 27.27 -18.50
N ARG A 667 40.80 26.48 -19.58
CA ARG A 667 39.55 25.95 -20.14
C ARG A 667 38.88 24.93 -19.21
N LEU A 668 39.68 24.06 -18.59
CA LEU A 668 39.17 23.12 -17.61
C LEU A 668 38.60 23.84 -16.34
N ALA A 669 39.28 24.87 -15.86
CA ALA A 669 38.80 25.69 -14.74
C ALA A 669 37.50 26.43 -15.10
N LEU A 670 37.35 26.96 -16.30
CA LEU A 670 36.14 27.59 -16.79
C LEU A 670 34.94 26.58 -16.82
N LEU A 671 35.17 25.39 -17.35
CA LEU A 671 34.15 24.33 -17.38
C LEU A 671 33.77 23.84 -15.97
N ALA A 672 34.75 23.75 -15.05
CA ALA A 672 34.48 23.41 -13.66
C ALA A 672 33.62 24.48 -12.98
N MET A 673 33.95 25.77 -13.21
CA MET A 673 33.13 26.89 -12.71
C MET A 673 31.67 26.78 -13.19
N LEU A 674 31.48 26.57 -14.47
CA LEU A 674 30.14 26.42 -15.07
C LEU A 674 29.37 25.22 -14.46
N SER A 675 30.01 24.06 -14.40
CA SER A 675 29.39 22.87 -13.81
C SER A 675 29.02 23.08 -12.34
N ASN A 676 29.88 23.73 -11.57
CA ASN A 676 29.65 24.02 -10.17
C ASN A 676 28.43 24.93 -9.92
N GLN A 677 28.07 25.81 -10.86
CA GLN A 677 26.87 26.64 -10.73
C GLN A 677 25.61 25.78 -10.72
N PHE A 678 25.50 24.79 -11.62
CA PHE A 678 24.39 23.84 -11.63
C PHE A 678 24.40 22.94 -10.38
N LEU A 679 25.60 22.45 -9.97
CA LEU A 679 25.74 21.59 -8.79
C LEU A 679 25.37 22.28 -7.47
N LYS A 680 25.27 23.61 -7.41
CA LYS A 680 24.67 24.31 -6.27
C LYS A 680 23.19 23.95 -6.11
N ILE A 681 22.51 23.43 -7.16
CA ILE A 681 21.08 23.08 -7.17
C ILE A 681 20.88 21.60 -7.39
N ALA A 682 21.41 21.06 -8.52
CA ALA A 682 21.27 19.67 -8.92
C ALA A 682 22.31 19.30 -9.97
N ASP A 683 22.64 18.02 -10.10
CA ASP A 683 23.46 17.49 -11.21
C ASP A 683 22.58 17.23 -12.43
N ILE A 684 22.39 18.26 -13.25
CA ILE A 684 21.54 18.17 -14.46
C ILE A 684 22.08 17.19 -15.52
N SER A 685 23.34 16.74 -15.42
CA SER A 685 23.91 15.73 -16.33
C SER A 685 23.24 14.36 -16.23
N LYS A 686 22.50 14.13 -15.15
CA LYS A 686 21.73 12.90 -14.87
C LYS A 686 20.34 12.90 -15.51
N LEU A 687 19.88 14.04 -15.99
CA LEU A 687 18.60 14.13 -16.69
C LEU A 687 18.72 13.41 -18.04
N GLN A 688 17.84 12.45 -18.25
CA GLN A 688 17.78 11.73 -19.53
C GLN A 688 16.81 12.48 -20.46
N SER A 689 17.22 12.60 -21.72
CA SER A 689 16.41 13.17 -22.81
C SER A 689 15.29 12.22 -23.22
#